data_badde97c3cbf833b37392494fb7ae9cd
#
_entry.id   badde97c3cbf833b37392494fb7ae9cd
#
_cell.length_a   1.000
_cell.length_b   1.000
_cell.length_c   1.000
_cell.angle_alpha   90.00
_cell.angle_beta   90.00
_cell.angle_gamma   90.00
#
_symmetry.space_group_name_H-M   'P 1'
#
loop_
_entity.id
_entity.type
_entity.pdbx_description
1 polymer ?
#
loop_
_entity_poly.entity_id
_entity_poly.type
_entity_poly.pdbx_seq_one_letter_code
_entity_poly.pdbx_strand_id
1 'polypeptide(L)'
;MDEKRNLILIKGENKTWQIKRCQYDPNDQRYHVTFDNGKTYPYAYSSVEWRKDPDALNPALYQIANTGTAFNNIQAIYAFRGYEEWWHIVFEGGKSRTYRKNELQISKSCLDSERAKSKLDYLRDIAGINELKNDDGEVLLKKQYEKLTFVGEDSALAAYLHPEKHKIKSFKAGPLIFPFGGNASQFKAVENALSKQMSVIQGPPGTGKTQTILNIIANLLIRGKTIQVVSNNNSATQNVLEKLASPKYNMGFLVATLGKRENKQAFIDGQTGLYPSMEDWKRTPTELFALQNRVAELSKEVAEHFAKQERLAVAKQELDALEVETQYFSQFCEDAKLVQPVKKPRKNLRSEKVLRTLQECEQLSEKEQPFSLWHKLKSSVLYGIYEWKFHDNDIGSIITYLQSLFYTTKRAELIGEIASLKEALAQVDAKQKMDLLTKQSMEYLKAVLYNRYGGKAARPRFAMDAIWKQPFEILKEYPIILSTTFSSRSCLKDVSYDYLIMDEASQVDLATGALALASAKNAVIVGDLKQLPNVIPEDQRKLSEAVFQSYRLPEGNNYADNSFLKSICTVIPDVPQTLLREHYRCHPKIIGFCNQKFYQDQLVIMTEDHDEPDTLCVFRTAEGQHHRGHINQRQIDVTMSEVLPRLEGTAPEDIGIIAPYRAQVKEFAKATNGTGVEVDTVHKFQGREKDAIVITTVDDEVTDFSDDPYLLNVAISRAKKKLCLVVSGNEQPADSNIKDLVAYIEYYNFDVVDSELYSVFDLLYQQYTQQRLEFLQKHKRISEYDSENLMYAAILDMLREMPELPLNVICHQKVRLLIRDHAKLTDEECRYATHPNTHVDFLIYNRITKAPVLAIEVDGFHYHKEGTRQAERDHMKDEIFAKYEIPLLRLPTNGSGEMQKIKAMLCPVIPQ
;
A
#
# COMPACT_ATOMS: atom_id res chain seq x y z
N MET A 1 -17.01 -58.26 24.80
CA MET A 1 -17.45 -57.88 23.41
C MET A 1 -16.44 -56.94 22.78
N ASP A 2 -16.14 -57.06 21.48
CA ASP A 2 -15.19 -56.16 20.84
C ASP A 2 -15.79 -54.76 20.70
N GLU A 3 -15.30 -53.77 21.45
CA GLU A 3 -15.75 -52.38 21.47
C GLU A 3 -15.42 -51.64 20.18
N LYS A 4 -14.51 -52.18 19.37
CA LYS A 4 -14.20 -51.61 18.05
C LYS A 4 -15.28 -51.87 17.01
N ARG A 5 -16.10 -52.91 17.23
CA ARG A 5 -17.15 -53.33 16.32
C ARG A 5 -18.56 -53.21 16.88
N ASN A 6 -18.69 -53.06 18.20
CA ASN A 6 -19.99 -53.12 18.89
C ASN A 6 -20.10 -51.98 19.90
N LEU A 7 -21.28 -51.39 19.96
CA LEU A 7 -21.72 -50.54 21.05
C LEU A 7 -23.07 -51.06 21.57
N ILE A 8 -23.11 -51.48 22.85
CA ILE A 8 -24.32 -51.95 23.46
C ILE A 8 -24.69 -51.00 24.61
N LEU A 9 -25.81 -50.32 24.43
CA LEU A 9 -26.40 -49.44 25.42
C LEU A 9 -27.54 -50.20 26.13
N ILE A 10 -27.48 -50.29 27.46
CA ILE A 10 -28.56 -50.85 28.29
C ILE A 10 -29.16 -49.68 29.07
N LYS A 11 -30.44 -49.38 28.84
CA LYS A 11 -31.15 -48.18 29.39
C LYS A 11 -30.39 -46.90 29.20
N GLY A 12 -29.76 -46.72 28.01
CA GLY A 12 -29.01 -45.53 27.60
C GLY A 12 -27.57 -45.44 28.12
N GLU A 13 -27.10 -46.41 28.92
CA GLU A 13 -25.73 -46.47 29.43
C GLU A 13 -24.89 -47.47 28.62
N ASN A 14 -23.66 -47.07 28.24
CA ASN A 14 -22.72 -47.98 27.59
C ASN A 14 -22.22 -49.05 28.53
N LYS A 15 -22.56 -50.33 28.26
CA LYS A 15 -22.12 -51.49 29.00
C LYS A 15 -21.26 -52.45 28.16
N THR A 16 -20.87 -52.08 26.94
CA THR A 16 -20.18 -52.95 25.95
C THR A 16 -18.98 -53.66 26.54
N TRP A 17 -18.15 -52.95 27.31
CA TRP A 17 -16.91 -53.47 27.92
C TRP A 17 -17.14 -54.53 29.01
N GLN A 18 -18.34 -54.57 29.61
CA GLN A 18 -18.75 -55.56 30.63
C GLN A 18 -19.45 -56.80 30.03
N ILE A 19 -19.71 -56.78 28.70
CA ILE A 19 -20.55 -57.80 28.05
C ILE A 19 -19.67 -58.81 27.32
N LYS A 20 -19.83 -60.07 27.67
CA LYS A 20 -19.20 -61.21 27.00
C LYS A 20 -20.00 -61.68 25.79
N ARG A 21 -21.37 -61.66 25.85
CA ARG A 21 -22.27 -62.12 24.82
C ARG A 21 -23.58 -61.32 24.89
N CYS A 22 -24.14 -60.93 23.76
CA CYS A 22 -25.47 -60.34 23.65
C CYS A 22 -26.19 -61.08 22.50
N GLN A 23 -27.38 -61.58 22.76
CA GLN A 23 -28.18 -62.28 21.76
C GLN A 23 -29.66 -61.95 21.94
N TYR A 24 -30.31 -61.62 20.81
CA TYR A 24 -31.76 -61.44 20.78
C TYR A 24 -32.42 -62.80 20.59
N ASP A 25 -33.39 -63.12 21.44
CA ASP A 25 -34.26 -64.31 21.27
C ASP A 25 -35.63 -63.88 20.75
N PRO A 26 -35.99 -64.35 19.56
CA PRO A 26 -37.32 -64.03 18.97
C PRO A 26 -38.47 -64.62 19.73
N ASN A 27 -38.26 -65.73 20.48
CA ASN A 27 -39.35 -66.47 21.22
C ASN A 27 -39.86 -65.68 22.45
N ASP A 28 -38.98 -65.03 23.18
CA ASP A 28 -39.37 -64.24 24.36
C ASP A 28 -39.29 -62.73 24.09
N GLN A 29 -38.84 -62.33 22.87
CA GLN A 29 -38.70 -60.94 22.42
C GLN A 29 -37.75 -60.13 23.32
N ARG A 30 -36.71 -60.78 23.88
CA ARG A 30 -35.75 -60.16 24.78
C ARG A 30 -34.31 -60.28 24.26
N TYR A 31 -33.46 -59.39 24.73
CA TYR A 31 -32.04 -59.54 24.64
C TYR A 31 -31.52 -60.30 25.87
N HIS A 32 -30.83 -61.41 25.63
CA HIS A 32 -30.08 -62.16 26.64
C HIS A 32 -28.64 -61.63 26.65
N VAL A 33 -28.29 -60.92 27.70
CA VAL A 33 -26.97 -60.30 27.85
C VAL A 33 -26.16 -61.01 28.90
N THR A 34 -25.07 -61.64 28.48
CA THR A 34 -24.13 -62.33 29.40
C THR A 34 -22.99 -61.39 29.70
N PHE A 35 -22.80 -61.00 30.93
CA PHE A 35 -21.71 -60.19 31.45
C PHE A 35 -20.42 -61.00 31.70
N ASP A 36 -19.28 -60.26 31.80
CA ASP A 36 -17.95 -60.89 32.04
C ASP A 36 -17.91 -61.73 33.35
N ASN A 37 -18.77 -61.48 34.35
CA ASN A 37 -18.95 -62.25 35.58
C ASN A 37 -19.70 -63.61 35.36
N GLY A 38 -20.03 -63.92 34.08
CA GLY A 38 -20.72 -65.14 33.67
C GLY A 38 -22.23 -65.12 33.86
N LYS A 39 -22.83 -64.12 34.48
CA LYS A 39 -24.28 -63.95 34.65
C LYS A 39 -24.97 -63.47 33.44
N THR A 40 -26.14 -64.09 33.08
CA THR A 40 -26.99 -63.73 31.97
C THR A 40 -28.26 -63.07 32.45
N TYR A 41 -28.64 -61.91 31.91
CA TYR A 41 -29.88 -61.22 32.27
C TYR A 41 -30.70 -60.97 30.98
N PRO A 42 -32.00 -61.19 31.03
CA PRO A 42 -32.93 -60.84 29.96
C PRO A 42 -33.36 -59.40 30.09
N TYR A 43 -33.22 -58.62 29.02
CA TYR A 43 -33.64 -57.24 28.92
C TYR A 43 -34.72 -57.09 27.83
N ALA A 44 -35.71 -56.24 28.08
CA ALA A 44 -36.72 -55.91 27.07
C ALA A 44 -36.07 -55.32 25.81
N TYR A 45 -36.60 -55.61 24.65
CA TYR A 45 -36.10 -55.10 23.38
C TYR A 45 -35.87 -53.57 23.42
N SER A 46 -36.81 -52.83 23.97
CA SER A 46 -36.75 -51.36 24.09
C SER A 46 -35.68 -50.87 25.06
N SER A 47 -35.13 -51.72 25.87
CA SER A 47 -34.10 -51.37 26.89
C SER A 47 -32.66 -51.62 26.44
N VAL A 48 -32.49 -52.25 25.26
CA VAL A 48 -31.14 -52.56 24.73
C VAL A 48 -31.03 -52.01 23.32
N GLU A 49 -30.06 -51.15 23.12
CA GLU A 49 -29.68 -50.63 21.81
C GLU A 49 -28.32 -51.23 21.46
N TRP A 50 -28.29 -52.08 20.42
CA TRP A 50 -27.07 -52.70 19.92
C TRP A 50 -26.71 -52.15 18.56
N ARG A 51 -25.61 -51.38 18.47
CA ARG A 51 -25.05 -50.83 17.24
C ARG A 51 -23.83 -51.63 16.83
N LYS A 52 -23.78 -52.00 15.56
CA LYS A 52 -22.69 -52.80 14.95
C LYS A 52 -22.04 -52.00 13.83
N ASP A 53 -20.81 -52.37 13.51
CA ASP A 53 -20.08 -51.94 12.36
C ASP A 53 -20.00 -50.40 12.23
N PRO A 54 -19.28 -49.74 13.18
CA PRO A 54 -19.14 -48.30 13.17
C PRO A 54 -18.32 -47.78 11.99
N ASP A 55 -18.49 -46.50 11.61
CA ASP A 55 -17.60 -45.86 10.68
C ASP A 55 -16.20 -45.67 11.27
N ALA A 56 -15.18 -46.23 10.60
CA ALA A 56 -13.79 -45.97 10.96
C ALA A 56 -13.37 -44.61 10.41
N LEU A 57 -13.05 -43.66 11.28
CA LEU A 57 -12.62 -42.31 10.93
C LEU A 57 -11.09 -42.19 10.94
N ASN A 58 -10.51 -41.46 10.00
CA ASN A 58 -9.08 -41.21 9.98
C ASN A 58 -8.68 -40.24 11.11
N PRO A 59 -7.92 -40.68 12.13
CA PRO A 59 -7.56 -39.86 13.28
C PRO A 59 -6.82 -38.55 12.89
N ALA A 60 -6.01 -38.58 11.82
CA ALA A 60 -5.26 -37.41 11.35
C ALA A 60 -6.17 -36.25 10.93
N LEU A 61 -7.46 -36.53 10.67
CA LEU A 61 -8.42 -35.49 10.27
C LEU A 61 -9.18 -34.88 11.46
N TYR A 62 -8.90 -35.33 12.71
CA TYR A 62 -9.66 -34.84 13.86
C TYR A 62 -8.75 -34.43 15.02
N GLN A 63 -9.04 -33.24 15.56
CA GLN A 63 -8.55 -32.85 16.89
C GLN A 63 -9.71 -32.92 17.87
N ILE A 64 -9.51 -33.67 18.96
CA ILE A 64 -10.54 -33.98 19.93
C ILE A 64 -10.08 -33.56 21.31
N ALA A 65 -10.97 -32.91 22.06
CA ALA A 65 -10.76 -32.58 23.46
C ALA A 65 -12.01 -32.93 24.29
N ASN A 66 -11.81 -33.23 25.57
CA ASN A 66 -12.88 -33.38 26.54
C ASN A 66 -12.57 -32.49 27.75
N THR A 67 -13.57 -31.71 28.19
CA THR A 67 -13.45 -30.75 29.32
C THR A 67 -12.18 -29.90 29.27
N GLY A 68 -11.80 -29.43 28.04
CA GLY A 68 -10.63 -28.57 27.80
C GLY A 68 -9.28 -29.33 27.73
N THR A 69 -9.27 -30.66 27.88
CA THR A 69 -8.05 -31.47 27.73
C THR A 69 -8.02 -32.10 26.33
N ALA A 70 -7.03 -31.71 25.52
CA ALA A 70 -6.82 -32.30 24.20
C ALA A 70 -6.36 -33.77 24.28
N PHE A 71 -6.89 -34.61 23.40
CA PHE A 71 -6.45 -35.99 23.25
C PHE A 71 -5.25 -36.04 22.30
N ASN A 72 -4.15 -36.57 22.78
CA ASN A 72 -2.95 -36.83 22.00
C ASN A 72 -2.83 -38.32 21.66
N ASN A 73 -2.08 -38.64 20.61
CA ASN A 73 -1.73 -40.02 20.23
C ASN A 73 -2.96 -40.92 19.99
N ILE A 74 -3.95 -40.40 19.24
CA ILE A 74 -5.12 -41.17 18.84
C ILE A 74 -4.70 -42.11 17.71
N GLN A 75 -4.86 -43.43 17.91
CA GLN A 75 -4.56 -44.47 16.95
C GLN A 75 -5.75 -44.79 16.02
N ALA A 76 -6.96 -44.80 16.55
CA ALA A 76 -8.18 -45.10 15.79
C ALA A 76 -9.41 -44.42 16.41
N ILE A 77 -10.40 -44.10 15.57
CA ILE A 77 -11.69 -43.54 15.96
C ILE A 77 -12.78 -44.36 15.28
N TYR A 78 -13.73 -44.87 16.05
CA TYR A 78 -14.90 -45.60 15.56
C TYR A 78 -16.16 -44.84 15.96
N ALA A 79 -16.94 -44.39 14.94
CA ALA A 79 -18.15 -43.61 15.16
C ALA A 79 -19.40 -44.47 15.00
N PHE A 80 -20.15 -44.66 16.06
CA PHE A 80 -21.44 -45.38 16.09
C PHE A 80 -22.57 -44.40 15.88
N ARG A 81 -23.19 -44.40 14.68
CA ARG A 81 -24.34 -43.57 14.37
C ARG A 81 -25.63 -44.03 15.05
N GLY A 82 -26.56 -43.12 15.33
CA GLY A 82 -27.86 -43.37 15.94
C GLY A 82 -28.51 -42.06 16.35
N TYR A 83 -29.54 -42.10 17.19
CA TYR A 83 -30.18 -40.88 17.72
C TYR A 83 -29.19 -39.95 18.43
N GLU A 84 -28.29 -40.54 19.22
CA GLU A 84 -27.09 -39.93 19.76
C GLU A 84 -25.88 -40.62 19.14
N GLU A 85 -24.93 -39.89 18.61
CA GLU A 85 -23.67 -40.44 18.05
C GLU A 85 -22.67 -40.68 19.18
N TRP A 86 -22.04 -41.85 19.13
CA TRP A 86 -21.01 -42.26 20.09
C TRP A 86 -19.69 -42.51 19.38
N TRP A 87 -18.58 -42.04 19.98
CA TRP A 87 -17.24 -42.22 19.46
C TRP A 87 -16.40 -43.12 20.40
N HIS A 88 -15.92 -44.24 19.90
CA HIS A 88 -14.93 -45.08 20.54
C HIS A 88 -13.55 -44.71 20.07
N ILE A 89 -12.71 -44.11 20.95
CA ILE A 89 -11.39 -43.58 20.67
C ILE A 89 -10.34 -44.52 21.25
N VAL A 90 -9.43 -45.01 20.39
CA VAL A 90 -8.29 -45.85 20.74
C VAL A 90 -7.03 -45.00 20.72
N PHE A 91 -6.26 -45.06 21.78
CA PHE A 91 -4.99 -44.34 21.95
C PHE A 91 -3.80 -45.26 21.69
N GLU A 92 -2.66 -44.68 21.32
CA GLU A 92 -1.39 -45.43 21.32
C GLU A 92 -1.14 -46.09 22.68
N GLY A 93 -0.67 -47.36 22.68
CA GLY A 93 -0.53 -48.16 23.88
C GLY A 93 -1.79 -48.98 24.30
N GLY A 94 -2.83 -48.99 23.41
CA GLY A 94 -3.97 -49.88 23.50
C GLY A 94 -5.08 -49.46 24.49
N LYS A 95 -4.95 -48.32 25.14
CA LYS A 95 -6.04 -47.74 25.94
C LYS A 95 -7.15 -47.25 25.04
N SER A 96 -8.41 -47.45 25.41
CA SER A 96 -9.56 -46.92 24.67
C SER A 96 -10.63 -46.34 25.59
N ARG A 97 -11.42 -45.41 25.07
CA ARG A 97 -12.58 -44.84 25.77
C ARG A 97 -13.69 -44.53 24.80
N THR A 98 -14.93 -44.69 25.25
CA THR A 98 -16.12 -44.37 24.48
C THR A 98 -16.83 -43.16 25.08
N TYR A 99 -17.17 -42.20 24.25
CA TYR A 99 -17.81 -40.94 24.63
C TYR A 99 -19.06 -40.69 23.78
N ARG A 100 -20.01 -39.98 24.30
CA ARG A 100 -21.02 -39.34 23.48
C ARG A 100 -20.37 -38.20 22.70
N LYS A 101 -20.74 -38.01 21.45
CA LYS A 101 -20.16 -36.97 20.62
C LYS A 101 -20.33 -35.53 21.19
N ASN A 102 -21.46 -35.28 21.86
CA ASN A 102 -21.75 -34.00 22.52
C ASN A 102 -20.90 -33.73 23.79
N GLU A 103 -20.23 -34.73 24.34
CA GLU A 103 -19.26 -34.59 25.45
C GLU A 103 -17.87 -34.17 24.92
N LEU A 104 -17.65 -34.24 23.61
CA LEU A 104 -16.39 -33.98 22.97
C LEU A 104 -16.40 -32.62 22.24
N GLN A 105 -15.32 -31.91 22.36
CA GLN A 105 -14.99 -30.79 21.48
C GLN A 105 -14.20 -31.33 20.28
N ILE A 106 -14.83 -31.36 19.12
CA ILE A 106 -14.29 -31.95 17.90
C ILE A 106 -14.03 -30.87 16.88
N SER A 107 -12.81 -30.79 16.40
CA SER A 107 -12.44 -29.98 15.21
C SER A 107 -12.04 -30.96 14.09
N LYS A 108 -12.68 -30.83 12.93
CA LYS A 108 -12.37 -31.62 11.75
C LYS A 108 -11.45 -30.83 10.81
N SER A 109 -10.52 -31.52 10.14
CA SER A 109 -9.63 -30.91 9.16
C SER A 109 -10.32 -30.76 7.81
N CYS A 110 -10.10 -29.63 7.12
CA CYS A 110 -10.54 -29.47 5.73
C CYS A 110 -9.71 -30.28 4.72
N LEU A 111 -8.59 -30.90 5.17
CA LEU A 111 -7.69 -31.68 4.34
C LEU A 111 -8.24 -33.09 4.00
N ASP A 112 -9.49 -33.39 4.38
CA ASP A 112 -10.26 -34.51 3.85
C ASP A 112 -10.64 -34.30 2.36
N SER A 113 -10.60 -33.06 1.89
CA SER A 113 -10.82 -32.68 0.51
C SER A 113 -9.52 -32.72 -0.29
N GLU A 114 -9.49 -33.51 -1.38
CA GLU A 114 -8.33 -33.58 -2.29
C GLU A 114 -7.95 -32.19 -2.86
N ARG A 115 -8.95 -31.36 -3.13
CA ARG A 115 -8.73 -29.99 -3.64
C ARG A 115 -8.01 -29.11 -2.61
N ALA A 116 -8.45 -29.16 -1.33
CA ALA A 116 -7.79 -28.40 -0.25
C ALA A 116 -6.36 -28.90 -0.03
N LYS A 117 -6.17 -30.23 -0.05
CA LYS A 117 -4.87 -30.86 0.10
C LYS A 117 -3.94 -30.50 -1.06
N SER A 118 -4.39 -30.62 -2.31
CA SER A 118 -3.61 -30.27 -3.51
C SER A 118 -3.17 -28.80 -3.47
N LYS A 119 -4.07 -27.87 -3.08
CA LYS A 119 -3.72 -26.46 -2.94
C LYS A 119 -2.72 -26.21 -1.81
N LEU A 120 -2.83 -26.93 -0.69
CA LEU A 120 -1.86 -26.83 0.39
C LEU A 120 -0.48 -27.36 -0.03
N ASP A 121 -0.45 -28.47 -0.78
CA ASP A 121 0.78 -29.05 -1.33
C ASP A 121 1.44 -28.10 -2.33
N TYR A 122 0.65 -27.47 -3.23
CA TYR A 122 1.13 -26.40 -4.09
C TYR A 122 1.80 -25.26 -3.30
N LEU A 123 1.13 -24.74 -2.26
CA LEU A 123 1.70 -23.65 -1.43
C LEU A 123 2.97 -24.08 -0.71
N ARG A 124 3.09 -25.36 -0.33
CA ARG A 124 4.31 -25.93 0.27
C ARG A 124 5.46 -25.99 -0.75
N ASP A 125 5.18 -26.38 -1.99
CA ASP A 125 6.18 -26.44 -3.05
C ASP A 125 6.66 -25.03 -3.42
N ILE A 126 5.74 -24.07 -3.54
CA ILE A 126 6.07 -22.65 -3.72
C ILE A 126 6.92 -22.13 -2.54
N ALA A 127 6.56 -22.49 -1.31
CA ALA A 127 7.35 -22.10 -0.14
C ALA A 127 8.79 -22.65 -0.20
N GLY A 128 9.04 -23.70 -0.98
CA GLY A 128 10.37 -24.25 -1.23
C GLY A 128 11.26 -23.39 -2.15
N ILE A 129 10.66 -22.50 -2.93
CA ILE A 129 11.39 -21.58 -3.83
C ILE A 129 11.93 -20.36 -3.06
N ASN A 130 11.41 -20.09 -1.86
CA ASN A 130 11.81 -18.94 -1.05
C ASN A 130 13.31 -19.01 -0.66
N GLU A 131 14.01 -17.88 -0.68
CA GLU A 131 15.46 -17.80 -0.41
C GLU A 131 15.82 -17.76 1.07
N LEU A 132 14.86 -17.52 1.96
CA LEU A 132 15.13 -17.44 3.41
C LEU A 132 15.51 -18.81 3.95
N LYS A 133 16.81 -19.01 4.20
CA LYS A 133 17.39 -20.23 4.73
C LYS A 133 17.92 -20.01 6.14
N ASN A 134 17.95 -21.11 6.94
CA ASN A 134 18.66 -21.13 8.21
C ASN A 134 20.17 -21.40 7.98
N ASP A 135 20.94 -21.45 9.08
CA ASP A 135 22.37 -21.73 9.05
C ASP A 135 22.70 -23.13 8.47
N ASP A 136 21.73 -24.06 8.49
CA ASP A 136 21.84 -25.42 7.93
C ASP A 136 21.45 -25.49 6.45
N GLY A 137 21.08 -24.36 5.83
CA GLY A 137 20.67 -24.25 4.42
C GLY A 137 19.22 -24.66 4.14
N GLU A 138 18.41 -24.94 5.17
CA GLU A 138 17.01 -25.32 5.00
C GLU A 138 16.12 -24.09 4.78
N VAL A 139 15.18 -24.19 3.82
CA VAL A 139 14.21 -23.12 3.53
C VAL A 139 13.19 -23.01 4.67
N LEU A 140 13.24 -21.89 5.38
CA LEU A 140 12.46 -21.68 6.61
C LEU A 140 10.93 -21.72 6.37
N LEU A 141 10.45 -21.16 5.26
CA LEU A 141 9.02 -21.14 4.95
C LEU A 141 8.49 -22.56 4.68
N LYS A 142 9.22 -23.36 3.88
CA LYS A 142 8.87 -24.76 3.60
C LYS A 142 8.76 -25.56 4.89
N LYS A 143 9.72 -25.40 5.80
CA LYS A 143 9.73 -26.09 7.12
C LYS A 143 8.50 -25.75 7.98
N GLN A 144 7.97 -24.53 7.87
CA GLN A 144 6.71 -24.16 8.53
C GLN A 144 5.50 -24.87 7.90
N TYR A 145 5.47 -25.01 6.58
CA TYR A 145 4.42 -25.77 5.88
C TYR A 145 4.45 -27.28 6.19
N GLU A 146 5.62 -27.86 6.34
CA GLU A 146 5.77 -29.28 6.73
C GLU A 146 5.17 -29.59 8.11
N LYS A 147 5.17 -28.58 9.02
CA LYS A 147 4.52 -28.67 10.32
C LYS A 147 2.99 -28.44 10.28
N LEU A 148 2.45 -28.02 9.13
CA LEU A 148 1.03 -27.76 8.97
C LEU A 148 0.30 -29.03 8.50
N THR A 149 0.13 -30.00 9.41
CA THR A 149 -0.51 -31.27 9.13
C THR A 149 -2.03 -31.27 9.35
N PHE A 150 -2.55 -30.26 10.01
CA PHE A 150 -3.97 -30.09 10.33
C PHE A 150 -4.42 -28.65 10.04
N VAL A 151 -5.56 -28.51 9.36
CA VAL A 151 -6.23 -27.22 9.09
C VAL A 151 -7.70 -27.38 9.41
N GLY A 152 -8.14 -26.79 10.52
CA GLY A 152 -9.55 -26.88 10.95
C GLY A 152 -10.53 -26.31 9.93
N GLU A 153 -11.68 -26.95 9.70
CA GLU A 153 -12.73 -26.49 8.78
C GLU A 153 -13.29 -25.10 9.12
N ASP A 154 -13.13 -24.65 10.36
CA ASP A 154 -13.57 -23.35 10.85
C ASP A 154 -12.49 -22.28 10.79
N SER A 155 -11.29 -22.60 10.31
CA SER A 155 -10.18 -21.64 10.15
C SER A 155 -10.34 -20.76 8.92
N ALA A 156 -9.75 -19.56 8.96
CA ALA A 156 -9.68 -18.68 7.79
C ALA A 156 -8.96 -19.34 6.59
N LEU A 157 -7.94 -20.16 6.86
CA LEU A 157 -7.22 -20.89 5.81
C LEU A 157 -8.12 -21.89 5.08
N ALA A 158 -9.05 -22.58 5.77
CA ALA A 158 -9.95 -23.54 5.13
C ALA A 158 -10.82 -22.88 4.04
N ALA A 159 -11.31 -21.67 4.31
CA ALA A 159 -12.07 -20.89 3.34
C ALA A 159 -11.22 -20.52 2.11
N TYR A 160 -9.93 -20.24 2.29
CA TYR A 160 -9.01 -19.95 1.18
C TYR A 160 -8.62 -21.22 0.39
N LEU A 161 -8.40 -22.35 1.05
CA LEU A 161 -8.02 -23.60 0.38
C LEU A 161 -9.15 -24.18 -0.49
N HIS A 162 -10.40 -24.11 -0.01
CA HIS A 162 -11.56 -24.66 -0.72
C HIS A 162 -12.83 -23.82 -0.49
N PRO A 163 -12.95 -22.63 -1.11
CA PRO A 163 -14.03 -21.69 -0.84
C PRO A 163 -15.42 -22.19 -1.21
N GLU A 164 -15.54 -23.11 -2.15
CA GLU A 164 -16.82 -23.74 -2.54
C GLU A 164 -17.42 -24.61 -1.43
N LYS A 165 -16.56 -25.32 -0.68
CA LYS A 165 -16.97 -26.18 0.42
C LYS A 165 -17.03 -25.42 1.75
N HIS A 166 -16.04 -24.57 2.01
CA HIS A 166 -15.90 -23.80 3.25
C HIS A 166 -16.21 -22.33 3.03
N LYS A 167 -17.51 -22.03 2.84
CA LYS A 167 -17.99 -20.66 2.66
C LYS A 167 -17.72 -19.78 3.88
N ILE A 168 -17.47 -18.49 3.64
CA ILE A 168 -17.27 -17.49 4.69
C ILE A 168 -18.51 -17.46 5.61
N LYS A 169 -18.28 -17.68 6.90
CA LYS A 169 -19.33 -17.62 7.92
C LYS A 169 -19.73 -16.18 8.21
N SER A 170 -21.03 -16.00 8.52
CA SER A 170 -21.58 -14.70 8.93
C SER A 170 -21.97 -14.73 10.40
N PHE A 171 -21.73 -13.62 11.10
CA PHE A 171 -22.02 -13.45 12.52
C PHE A 171 -22.85 -12.20 12.77
N LYS A 172 -23.45 -12.07 13.96
CA LYS A 172 -24.04 -10.81 14.40
C LYS A 172 -22.93 -9.91 14.94
N ALA A 173 -22.74 -8.74 14.32
CA ALA A 173 -21.70 -7.79 14.76
C ALA A 173 -21.95 -7.25 16.18
N GLY A 174 -23.20 -7.12 16.60
CA GLY A 174 -23.57 -6.48 17.87
C GLY A 174 -23.29 -4.95 17.85
N PRO A 175 -23.41 -4.27 18.99
CA PRO A 175 -23.08 -2.84 19.08
C PRO A 175 -21.60 -2.59 18.76
N LEU A 176 -21.33 -1.52 17.96
CA LEU A 176 -20.00 -1.12 17.54
C LEU A 176 -19.54 0.11 18.31
N ILE A 177 -18.24 0.18 18.60
CA ILE A 177 -17.58 1.33 19.23
C ILE A 177 -16.52 1.92 18.31
N PHE A 178 -16.29 3.24 18.41
CA PHE A 178 -15.32 3.98 17.58
C PHE A 178 -14.43 4.89 18.42
N PRO A 179 -13.62 4.34 19.34
CA PRO A 179 -12.79 5.13 20.26
C PRO A 179 -11.68 5.93 19.57
N PHE A 180 -11.38 5.63 18.32
CA PHE A 180 -10.36 6.32 17.52
C PHE A 180 -10.97 7.24 16.46
N GLY A 181 -12.29 7.48 16.49
CA GLY A 181 -13.00 8.20 15.44
C GLY A 181 -13.28 7.32 14.22
N GLY A 182 -13.95 7.87 13.23
CA GLY A 182 -14.23 7.13 11.98
C GLY A 182 -15.12 7.92 11.03
N ASN A 183 -15.30 7.36 9.83
CA ASN A 183 -16.19 7.87 8.78
C ASN A 183 -17.06 6.73 8.22
N ALA A 184 -17.90 7.01 7.23
CA ALA A 184 -18.90 6.06 6.72
C ALA A 184 -18.26 4.77 6.20
N SER A 185 -17.19 4.85 5.39
CA SER A 185 -16.51 3.67 4.85
C SER A 185 -15.79 2.88 5.93
N GLN A 186 -15.20 3.55 6.92
CA GLN A 186 -14.57 2.91 8.08
C GLN A 186 -15.60 2.20 8.97
N PHE A 187 -16.79 2.79 9.18
CA PHE A 187 -17.88 2.12 9.88
C PHE A 187 -18.28 0.82 9.20
N LYS A 188 -18.43 0.84 7.88
CA LYS A 188 -18.74 -0.35 7.08
C LYS A 188 -17.65 -1.39 7.13
N ALA A 189 -16.38 -0.98 7.09
CA ALA A 189 -15.22 -1.84 7.23
C ALA A 189 -15.20 -2.56 8.58
N VAL A 190 -15.44 -1.83 9.69
CA VAL A 190 -15.53 -2.40 11.05
C VAL A 190 -16.71 -3.38 11.16
N GLU A 191 -17.89 -3.02 10.61
CA GLU A 191 -19.05 -3.90 10.59
C GLU A 191 -18.76 -5.22 9.86
N ASN A 192 -18.17 -5.16 8.65
CA ASN A 192 -17.80 -6.33 7.88
C ASN A 192 -16.76 -7.19 8.59
N ALA A 193 -15.73 -6.58 9.21
CA ALA A 193 -14.71 -7.28 9.97
C ALA A 193 -15.27 -8.09 11.15
N LEU A 194 -16.36 -7.62 11.76
CA LEU A 194 -16.97 -8.26 12.94
C LEU A 194 -18.16 -9.16 12.60
N SER A 195 -18.79 -8.96 11.43
CA SER A 195 -19.94 -9.75 10.99
C SER A 195 -19.60 -10.89 10.04
N LYS A 196 -18.36 -10.96 9.55
CA LYS A 196 -17.90 -11.98 8.61
C LYS A 196 -16.63 -12.65 9.10
N GLN A 197 -16.48 -13.93 8.77
CA GLN A 197 -15.28 -14.70 9.10
C GLN A 197 -14.03 -14.14 8.41
N MET A 198 -14.19 -13.65 7.17
CA MET A 198 -13.14 -12.99 6.42
C MET A 198 -13.68 -11.74 5.76
N SER A 199 -12.90 -10.67 5.77
CA SER A 199 -13.22 -9.41 5.09
C SER A 199 -11.96 -8.78 4.53
N VAL A 200 -12.12 -8.01 3.44
CA VAL A 200 -11.06 -7.25 2.80
C VAL A 200 -11.35 -5.76 2.97
N ILE A 201 -10.32 -5.01 3.35
CA ILE A 201 -10.34 -3.55 3.42
C ILE A 201 -9.34 -3.02 2.42
N GLN A 202 -9.85 -2.44 1.34
CA GLN A 202 -9.03 -1.70 0.40
C GLN A 202 -8.90 -0.27 0.91
N GLY A 203 -7.68 0.11 1.27
CA GLY A 203 -7.38 1.40 1.87
C GLY A 203 -6.36 2.18 1.06
N PRO A 204 -6.79 3.02 0.11
CA PRO A 204 -5.94 3.99 -0.54
C PRO A 204 -5.11 4.84 0.43
N PRO A 205 -4.04 5.50 -0.02
CA PRO A 205 -3.28 6.42 0.81
C PRO A 205 -4.17 7.45 1.48
N GLY A 206 -3.89 7.82 2.74
CA GLY A 206 -4.62 8.91 3.43
C GLY A 206 -6.06 8.62 3.83
N THR A 207 -6.58 7.39 3.66
CA THR A 207 -7.97 7.03 3.99
C THR A 207 -8.17 6.45 5.40
N GLY A 208 -7.11 6.40 6.22
CA GLY A 208 -7.21 6.01 7.62
C GLY A 208 -7.20 4.50 7.88
N LYS A 209 -6.44 3.68 7.09
CA LYS A 209 -6.23 2.23 7.34
C LYS A 209 -5.93 1.91 8.80
N THR A 210 -4.90 2.55 9.37
CA THR A 210 -4.49 2.31 10.76
C THR A 210 -5.58 2.65 11.77
N GLN A 211 -6.35 3.72 11.54
CA GLN A 211 -7.48 4.12 12.40
C GLN A 211 -8.58 3.06 12.36
N THR A 212 -8.88 2.50 11.18
CA THR A 212 -9.83 1.41 11.00
C THR A 212 -9.37 0.15 11.74
N ILE A 213 -8.09 -0.23 11.61
CA ILE A 213 -7.48 -1.36 12.33
C ILE A 213 -7.63 -1.18 13.85
N LEU A 214 -7.35 0.01 14.38
CA LEU A 214 -7.48 0.30 15.81
C LEU A 214 -8.94 0.20 16.30
N ASN A 215 -9.91 0.64 15.52
CA ASN A 215 -11.33 0.48 15.86
C ASN A 215 -11.75 -1.01 15.82
N ILE A 216 -11.26 -1.80 14.88
CA ILE A 216 -11.48 -3.25 14.86
C ILE A 216 -10.88 -3.89 16.12
N ILE A 217 -9.63 -3.57 16.46
CA ILE A 217 -8.97 -4.05 17.68
C ILE A 217 -9.81 -3.71 18.91
N ALA A 218 -10.26 -2.46 19.05
CA ALA A 218 -11.08 -2.02 20.18
C ALA A 218 -12.38 -2.84 20.31
N ASN A 219 -13.06 -3.04 19.20
CA ASN A 219 -14.27 -3.86 19.16
C ASN A 219 -14.03 -5.33 19.49
N LEU A 220 -12.88 -5.88 19.11
CA LEU A 220 -12.48 -7.25 19.46
C LEU A 220 -12.11 -7.37 20.95
N LEU A 221 -11.42 -6.37 21.50
CA LEU A 221 -11.04 -6.32 22.92
C LEU A 221 -12.27 -6.34 23.84
N ILE A 222 -13.31 -5.54 23.58
CA ILE A 222 -14.54 -5.54 24.40
C ILE A 222 -15.27 -6.87 24.35
N ARG A 223 -15.06 -7.66 23.27
CA ARG A 223 -15.62 -9.01 23.10
C ARG A 223 -14.69 -10.12 23.67
N GLY A 224 -13.57 -9.74 24.26
CA GLY A 224 -12.62 -10.68 24.85
C GLY A 224 -11.87 -11.55 23.82
N LYS A 225 -11.71 -11.07 22.59
CA LYS A 225 -11.07 -11.80 21.51
C LYS A 225 -9.56 -11.63 21.51
N THR A 226 -8.86 -12.68 21.10
CA THR A 226 -7.41 -12.67 20.87
C THR A 226 -7.13 -12.25 19.43
N ILE A 227 -6.11 -11.39 19.27
CA ILE A 227 -5.85 -10.69 18.02
C ILE A 227 -4.38 -10.86 17.65
N GLN A 228 -4.11 -11.24 16.41
CA GLN A 228 -2.79 -11.16 15.83
C GLN A 228 -2.78 -10.10 14.72
N VAL A 229 -1.89 -9.13 14.80
CA VAL A 229 -1.68 -8.13 13.75
C VAL A 229 -0.34 -8.43 13.07
N VAL A 230 -0.38 -8.59 11.76
CA VAL A 230 0.80 -8.94 10.96
C VAL A 230 0.98 -7.98 9.79
N SER A 231 2.24 -7.74 9.42
CA SER A 231 2.61 -7.03 8.20
C SER A 231 4.01 -7.48 7.76
N ASN A 232 4.31 -7.38 6.46
CA ASN A 232 5.67 -7.55 5.98
C ASN A 232 6.56 -6.36 6.36
N ASN A 233 5.95 -5.18 6.53
CA ASN A 233 6.65 -3.97 6.95
C ASN A 233 6.53 -3.78 8.48
N ASN A 234 7.68 -3.75 9.16
CA ASN A 234 7.73 -3.52 10.61
C ASN A 234 7.16 -2.16 11.02
N SER A 235 7.24 -1.14 10.15
CA SER A 235 6.68 0.19 10.44
C SER A 235 5.16 0.17 10.60
N ALA A 236 4.44 -0.68 9.86
CA ALA A 236 2.98 -0.77 9.95
C ALA A 236 2.53 -1.32 11.32
N THR A 237 3.16 -2.40 11.80
CA THR A 237 2.88 -2.95 13.14
C THR A 237 3.34 -2.01 14.24
N GLN A 238 4.47 -1.31 14.05
CA GLN A 238 4.98 -0.33 15.00
C GLN A 238 4.03 0.86 15.15
N ASN A 239 3.44 1.36 14.07
CA ASN A 239 2.43 2.43 14.11
C ASN A 239 1.20 2.05 14.96
N VAL A 240 0.76 0.79 14.92
CA VAL A 240 -0.34 0.30 15.76
C VAL A 240 0.08 0.33 17.24
N LEU A 241 1.29 -0.15 17.55
CA LEU A 241 1.83 -0.13 18.91
C LEU A 241 1.95 1.29 19.45
N GLU A 242 2.58 2.19 18.71
CA GLU A 242 2.81 3.59 19.13
C GLU A 242 1.51 4.32 19.41
N LYS A 243 0.50 4.12 18.57
CA LYS A 243 -0.82 4.71 18.80
C LYS A 243 -1.49 4.15 20.06
N LEU A 244 -1.49 2.82 20.25
CA LEU A 244 -2.05 2.21 21.47
C LEU A 244 -1.27 2.59 22.73
N ALA A 245 0.05 2.71 22.64
CA ALA A 245 0.92 3.06 23.76
C ALA A 245 0.96 4.56 24.07
N SER A 246 0.45 5.40 23.15
CA SER A 246 0.48 6.85 23.34
C SER A 246 -0.15 7.26 24.69
N PRO A 247 0.31 8.34 25.34
CA PRO A 247 -0.21 8.81 26.63
C PRO A 247 -1.73 9.07 26.62
N LYS A 248 -2.28 9.41 25.47
CA LYS A 248 -3.72 9.64 25.27
C LYS A 248 -4.55 8.37 25.53
N TYR A 249 -4.02 7.21 25.12
CA TYR A 249 -4.77 5.95 25.17
C TYR A 249 -4.29 5.02 26.29
N ASN A 250 -2.99 4.94 26.52
CA ASN A 250 -2.35 4.15 27.58
C ASN A 250 -2.71 2.66 27.54
N MET A 251 -2.77 2.09 26.30
CA MET A 251 -3.18 0.70 26.04
C MET A 251 -2.02 -0.20 25.57
N GLY A 252 -0.78 0.31 25.53
CA GLY A 252 0.39 -0.45 25.12
C GLY A 252 0.63 -1.72 25.95
N PHE A 253 0.17 -1.74 27.20
CA PHE A 253 0.27 -2.92 28.08
C PHE A 253 -0.50 -4.14 27.57
N LEU A 254 -1.45 -3.99 26.63
CA LEU A 254 -2.21 -5.09 26.03
C LEU A 254 -1.47 -5.78 24.88
N VAL A 255 -0.31 -5.26 24.48
CA VAL A 255 0.41 -5.64 23.26
C VAL A 255 1.68 -6.39 23.61
N ALA A 256 1.94 -7.52 22.90
CA ALA A 256 3.23 -8.19 22.88
C ALA A 256 3.76 -8.29 21.46
N THR A 257 5.00 -7.84 21.23
CA THR A 257 5.69 -7.94 19.94
C THR A 257 6.57 -9.18 19.93
N LEU A 258 6.16 -10.23 19.18
CA LEU A 258 6.76 -11.56 19.25
C LEU A 258 7.33 -12.08 17.90
N GLY A 259 7.50 -11.23 16.92
CA GLY A 259 7.92 -11.62 15.56
C GLY A 259 9.32 -12.24 15.50
N LYS A 260 10.34 -11.41 15.70
CA LYS A 260 11.75 -11.84 15.68
C LYS A 260 12.26 -12.22 17.07
N ARG A 261 13.42 -12.88 17.12
CA ARG A 261 14.06 -13.28 18.39
C ARG A 261 14.37 -12.07 19.27
N GLU A 262 14.90 -11.01 18.67
CA GLU A 262 15.20 -9.75 19.34
C GLU A 262 13.94 -9.12 19.95
N ASN A 263 12.82 -9.13 19.23
CA ASN A 263 11.55 -8.62 19.72
C ASN A 263 11.01 -9.46 20.90
N LYS A 264 11.14 -10.78 20.81
CA LYS A 264 10.77 -11.70 21.93
C LYS A 264 11.59 -11.39 23.16
N GLN A 265 12.91 -11.20 23.01
CA GLN A 265 13.80 -10.83 24.11
C GLN A 265 13.42 -9.47 24.70
N ALA A 266 13.25 -8.45 23.84
CA ALA A 266 12.83 -7.13 24.27
C ALA A 266 11.49 -7.13 25.01
N PHE A 267 10.52 -7.94 24.55
CA PHE A 267 9.25 -8.15 25.25
C PHE A 267 9.45 -8.76 26.66
N ILE A 268 10.29 -9.79 26.77
CA ILE A 268 10.59 -10.45 28.06
C ILE A 268 11.26 -9.48 29.02
N ASP A 269 12.27 -8.75 28.56
CA ASP A 269 13.07 -7.81 29.37
C ASP A 269 12.25 -6.56 29.78
N GLY A 270 11.31 -6.14 28.93
CA GLY A 270 10.47 -4.95 29.14
C GLY A 270 9.30 -5.16 30.12
N GLN A 271 9.09 -6.37 30.65
CA GLN A 271 7.97 -6.63 31.55
C GLN A 271 8.17 -6.00 32.95
N THR A 272 7.37 -5.03 33.30
CA THR A 272 7.44 -4.34 34.60
C THR A 272 6.87 -5.18 35.76
N GLY A 273 5.96 -6.12 35.47
CA GLY A 273 5.19 -6.85 36.49
C GLY A 273 4.08 -6.02 37.15
N LEU A 274 3.76 -4.87 36.58
CA LEU A 274 2.74 -3.95 37.07
C LEU A 274 1.72 -3.65 35.97
N TYR A 275 0.48 -3.41 36.36
CA TYR A 275 -0.51 -2.80 35.47
C TYR A 275 -0.36 -1.28 35.51
N PRO A 276 -0.69 -0.57 34.43
CA PRO A 276 -0.78 0.87 34.47
C PRO A 276 -1.90 1.32 35.45
N SER A 277 -1.82 2.55 35.94
CA SER A 277 -2.92 3.10 36.72
C SER A 277 -4.19 3.17 35.87
N MET A 278 -5.27 2.58 36.36
CA MET A 278 -6.56 2.48 35.65
C MET A 278 -7.73 2.95 36.54
N GLU A 279 -7.47 3.58 37.68
CA GLU A 279 -8.54 3.99 38.62
C GLU A 279 -9.59 4.90 37.98
N ASP A 280 -9.17 5.78 37.07
CA ASP A 280 -10.08 6.67 36.32
C ASP A 280 -10.99 5.89 35.33
N TRP A 281 -10.67 4.63 35.05
CA TRP A 281 -11.44 3.77 34.13
C TRP A 281 -12.59 3.05 34.81
N LYS A 282 -12.62 3.06 36.14
CA LYS A 282 -13.62 2.34 36.96
C LYS A 282 -15.02 2.91 36.73
N ARG A 283 -15.98 2.03 36.46
CA ARG A 283 -17.41 2.33 36.32
C ARG A 283 -18.24 1.24 37.01
N THR A 284 -19.37 1.64 37.56
CA THR A 284 -20.35 0.68 38.10
C THR A 284 -21.05 -0.10 36.97
N PRO A 285 -21.62 -1.27 37.24
CA PRO A 285 -22.36 -2.02 36.21
C PRO A 285 -23.51 -1.24 35.57
N THR A 286 -24.20 -0.40 36.34
CA THR A 286 -25.30 0.47 35.86
C THR A 286 -24.77 1.54 34.91
N GLU A 287 -23.67 2.21 35.27
CA GLU A 287 -23.02 3.20 34.40
C GLU A 287 -22.49 2.55 33.12
N LEU A 288 -21.91 1.36 33.21
CA LEU A 288 -21.40 0.63 32.06
C LEU A 288 -22.52 0.28 31.07
N PHE A 289 -23.69 -0.17 31.56
CA PHE A 289 -24.84 -0.48 30.72
C PHE A 289 -25.43 0.78 30.07
N ALA A 290 -25.55 1.88 30.83
CA ALA A 290 -26.00 3.16 30.30
C ALA A 290 -25.05 3.70 29.21
N LEU A 291 -23.74 3.58 29.43
CA LEU A 291 -22.71 4.00 28.48
C LEU A 291 -22.75 3.14 27.19
N GLN A 292 -22.96 1.83 27.31
CA GLN A 292 -23.12 0.94 26.17
C GLN A 292 -24.31 1.34 25.28
N ASN A 293 -25.48 1.60 25.86
CA ASN A 293 -26.66 2.01 25.12
C ASN A 293 -26.46 3.38 24.45
N ARG A 294 -25.86 4.32 25.16
CA ARG A 294 -25.60 5.66 24.63
C ARG A 294 -24.61 5.63 23.45
N VAL A 295 -23.57 4.82 23.54
CA VAL A 295 -22.62 4.61 22.44
C VAL A 295 -23.32 4.01 21.21
N ALA A 296 -24.22 3.05 21.39
CA ALA A 296 -24.98 2.44 20.30
C ALA A 296 -25.88 3.45 19.57
N GLU A 297 -26.57 4.31 20.32
CA GLU A 297 -27.40 5.41 19.74
C GLU A 297 -26.53 6.41 18.99
N LEU A 298 -25.47 6.92 19.62
CA LEU A 298 -24.55 7.86 18.99
C LEU A 298 -23.90 7.31 17.73
N SER A 299 -23.51 6.03 17.76
CA SER A 299 -22.91 5.36 16.59
C SER A 299 -23.85 5.40 15.39
N LYS A 300 -25.16 5.16 15.60
CA LYS A 300 -26.18 5.23 14.56
C LYS A 300 -26.36 6.67 14.04
N GLU A 301 -26.50 7.65 14.95
CA GLU A 301 -26.66 9.06 14.58
C GLU A 301 -25.47 9.59 13.75
N VAL A 302 -24.24 9.22 14.17
CA VAL A 302 -23.02 9.62 13.47
C VAL A 302 -22.90 8.95 12.11
N ALA A 303 -23.27 7.67 11.98
CA ALA A 303 -23.27 6.98 10.70
C ALA A 303 -24.21 7.66 9.69
N GLU A 304 -25.43 8.05 10.12
CA GLU A 304 -26.38 8.80 9.27
C GLU A 304 -25.82 10.17 8.86
N HIS A 305 -25.11 10.84 9.77
CA HIS A 305 -24.48 12.13 9.47
C HIS A 305 -23.36 11.98 8.45
N PHE A 306 -22.46 11.01 8.60
CA PHE A 306 -21.37 10.76 7.65
C PHE A 306 -21.87 10.38 6.26
N ALA A 307 -22.97 9.62 6.16
CA ALA A 307 -23.59 9.34 4.87
C ALA A 307 -24.04 10.62 4.15
N LYS A 308 -24.57 11.62 4.88
CA LYS A 308 -24.91 12.93 4.33
C LYS A 308 -23.67 13.72 3.94
N GLN A 309 -22.61 13.68 4.74
CA GLN A 309 -21.35 14.38 4.48
C GLN A 309 -20.64 13.79 3.25
N GLU A 310 -20.60 12.46 3.13
CA GLU A 310 -20.06 11.78 1.95
C GLU A 310 -20.85 12.19 0.69
N ARG A 311 -22.18 12.21 0.76
CA ARG A 311 -23.03 12.65 -0.38
C ARG A 311 -22.76 14.11 -0.74
N LEU A 312 -22.56 14.98 0.26
CA LEU A 312 -22.19 16.39 0.01
C LEU A 312 -20.86 16.52 -0.71
N ALA A 313 -19.84 15.75 -0.29
CA ALA A 313 -18.52 15.77 -0.93
C ALA A 313 -18.60 15.26 -2.37
N VAL A 314 -19.32 14.16 -2.61
CA VAL A 314 -19.56 13.63 -3.96
C VAL A 314 -20.31 14.65 -4.82
N ALA A 315 -21.37 15.30 -4.29
CA ALA A 315 -22.12 16.29 -5.04
C ALA A 315 -21.28 17.54 -5.40
N LYS A 316 -20.33 17.94 -4.54
CA LYS A 316 -19.36 19.00 -4.86
C LYS A 316 -18.43 18.57 -5.99
N GLN A 317 -17.83 17.37 -5.92
CA GLN A 317 -16.98 16.84 -6.99
C GLN A 317 -17.73 16.73 -8.33
N GLU A 318 -18.99 16.25 -8.30
CA GLU A 318 -19.82 16.23 -9.50
C GLU A 318 -20.06 17.65 -10.05
N LEU A 319 -20.22 18.65 -9.18
CA LEU A 319 -20.42 20.04 -9.60
C LEU A 319 -19.14 20.63 -10.21
N ASP A 320 -17.99 20.44 -9.57
CA ASP A 320 -16.70 20.95 -10.07
C ASP A 320 -16.36 20.33 -11.43
N ALA A 321 -16.53 19.01 -11.60
CA ALA A 321 -16.37 18.35 -12.88
C ALA A 321 -17.32 18.91 -13.95
N LEU A 322 -18.60 19.10 -13.58
CA LEU A 322 -19.61 19.66 -14.48
C LEU A 322 -19.28 21.12 -14.90
N GLU A 323 -18.72 21.92 -14.00
CA GLU A 323 -18.33 23.31 -14.30
C GLU A 323 -17.18 23.35 -15.31
N VAL A 324 -16.19 22.48 -15.15
CA VAL A 324 -15.09 22.33 -16.11
C VAL A 324 -15.62 21.90 -17.50
N GLU A 325 -16.45 20.84 -17.55
CA GLU A 325 -17.07 20.39 -18.79
C GLU A 325 -17.90 21.48 -19.44
N THR A 326 -18.67 22.24 -18.65
CA THR A 326 -19.49 23.37 -19.15
C THR A 326 -18.63 24.46 -19.75
N GLN A 327 -17.46 24.76 -19.19
CA GLN A 327 -16.53 25.75 -19.72
C GLN A 327 -16.00 25.34 -21.11
N TYR A 328 -15.51 24.10 -21.24
CA TYR A 328 -15.07 23.57 -22.54
C TYR A 328 -16.19 23.51 -23.56
N PHE A 329 -17.39 23.09 -23.16
CA PHE A 329 -18.55 23.09 -24.03
C PHE A 329 -18.91 24.51 -24.50
N SER A 330 -18.84 25.51 -23.63
CA SER A 330 -19.09 26.92 -23.99
C SER A 330 -18.06 27.42 -25.00
N GLN A 331 -16.79 27.13 -24.78
CA GLN A 331 -15.72 27.47 -25.72
C GLN A 331 -15.90 26.79 -27.08
N PHE A 332 -16.24 25.49 -27.08
CA PHE A 332 -16.57 24.79 -28.34
C PHE A 332 -17.73 25.42 -29.07
N CYS A 333 -18.81 25.85 -28.38
CA CYS A 333 -19.95 26.52 -28.99
C CYS A 333 -19.56 27.88 -29.60
N GLU A 334 -18.67 28.64 -28.95
CA GLU A 334 -18.14 29.90 -29.43
C GLU A 334 -17.28 29.71 -30.68
N ASP A 335 -16.32 28.79 -30.66
CA ASP A 335 -15.44 28.45 -31.77
C ASP A 335 -16.20 27.96 -33.01
N ALA A 336 -17.21 27.12 -32.79
CA ALA A 336 -18.07 26.58 -33.84
C ALA A 336 -19.17 27.56 -34.30
N LYS A 337 -19.26 28.77 -33.71
CA LYS A 337 -20.29 29.79 -33.99
C LYS A 337 -21.72 29.24 -33.88
N LEU A 338 -21.96 28.32 -32.97
CA LEU A 338 -23.27 27.70 -32.74
C LEU A 338 -24.17 28.68 -31.96
N VAL A 339 -25.24 29.16 -32.60
CA VAL A 339 -26.22 30.05 -31.97
C VAL A 339 -27.15 29.21 -31.09
N GLN A 340 -27.03 29.37 -29.78
CA GLN A 340 -27.94 28.70 -28.84
C GLN A 340 -29.31 29.44 -28.83
N PRO A 341 -30.43 28.72 -29.00
CA PRO A 341 -31.76 29.32 -28.84
C PRO A 341 -31.99 29.68 -27.37
N VAL A 342 -32.06 30.98 -27.06
CA VAL A 342 -32.22 31.45 -25.67
C VAL A 342 -33.67 31.26 -25.22
N LYS A 343 -33.97 30.17 -24.48
CA LYS A 343 -35.25 30.03 -23.75
C LYS A 343 -35.01 29.48 -22.34
N LYS A 344 -35.71 30.08 -21.38
CA LYS A 344 -35.64 29.66 -19.96
C LYS A 344 -36.29 28.28 -19.78
N PRO A 345 -35.63 27.33 -19.18
CA PRO A 345 -36.22 26.02 -18.87
C PRO A 345 -37.39 26.14 -17.88
N ARG A 346 -38.26 25.13 -17.87
CA ARG A 346 -39.36 25.03 -16.90
C ARG A 346 -38.81 24.88 -15.48
N LYS A 347 -39.41 25.50 -14.47
CA LYS A 347 -39.01 25.50 -13.07
C LYS A 347 -38.75 24.09 -12.43
N ASN A 348 -39.27 23.02 -13.02
CA ASN A 348 -39.18 21.64 -12.47
C ASN A 348 -38.58 20.62 -13.46
N LEU A 349 -37.74 21.04 -14.36
CA LEU A 349 -37.06 20.14 -15.30
C LEU A 349 -35.94 19.37 -14.56
N ARG A 350 -35.89 18.03 -14.73
CA ARG A 350 -34.85 17.19 -14.17
C ARG A 350 -33.79 16.83 -15.22
N SER A 351 -32.52 16.92 -14.89
CA SER A 351 -31.39 16.62 -15.78
C SER A 351 -31.47 15.21 -16.40
N GLU A 352 -31.92 14.21 -15.64
CA GLU A 352 -32.14 12.85 -16.14
C GLU A 352 -33.10 12.77 -17.31
N LYS A 353 -34.19 13.60 -17.29
CA LYS A 353 -35.14 13.65 -18.39
C LYS A 353 -34.54 14.32 -19.62
N VAL A 354 -33.73 15.36 -19.42
CA VAL A 354 -33.01 16.04 -20.51
C VAL A 354 -32.04 15.10 -21.17
N LEU A 355 -31.25 14.36 -20.35
CA LEU A 355 -30.28 13.37 -20.83
C LEU A 355 -30.95 12.26 -21.67
N ARG A 356 -32.08 11.73 -21.23
CA ARG A 356 -32.82 10.71 -21.99
C ARG A 356 -33.26 11.27 -23.35
N THR A 357 -33.72 12.55 -23.41
CA THR A 357 -34.10 13.19 -24.66
C THR A 357 -32.90 13.40 -25.57
N LEU A 358 -31.76 13.82 -25.00
CA LEU A 358 -30.54 13.97 -25.73
C LEU A 358 -30.12 12.64 -26.39
N GLN A 359 -30.10 11.53 -25.63
CA GLN A 359 -29.81 10.20 -26.15
C GLN A 359 -30.79 9.76 -27.26
N GLU A 360 -32.09 10.05 -27.10
CA GLU A 360 -33.10 9.78 -28.16
C GLU A 360 -32.79 10.60 -29.44
N CYS A 361 -32.39 11.86 -29.30
CA CYS A 361 -31.99 12.72 -30.43
C CYS A 361 -30.69 12.26 -31.12
N GLU A 362 -29.72 11.86 -30.36
CA GLU A 362 -28.46 11.30 -30.88
C GLU A 362 -28.75 10.03 -31.70
N GLN A 363 -29.55 9.10 -31.19
CA GLN A 363 -29.95 7.89 -31.91
C GLN A 363 -30.75 8.18 -33.20
N LEU A 364 -31.57 9.25 -33.21
CA LEU A 364 -32.24 9.68 -34.42
C LEU A 364 -31.28 10.31 -35.43
N SER A 365 -30.32 11.05 -34.95
CA SER A 365 -29.24 11.61 -35.78
C SER A 365 -28.40 10.53 -36.47
N GLU A 366 -27.98 9.51 -35.74
CA GLU A 366 -27.21 8.37 -36.27
C GLU A 366 -28.01 7.57 -37.35
N LYS A 367 -29.34 7.53 -37.22
CA LYS A 367 -30.20 6.80 -38.16
C LYS A 367 -30.74 7.67 -39.29
N GLU A 368 -30.36 8.95 -39.37
CA GLU A 368 -30.88 9.95 -40.31
C GLU A 368 -32.42 10.03 -40.36
N GLN A 369 -33.09 9.80 -39.24
CA GLN A 369 -34.54 9.75 -39.16
C GLN A 369 -35.15 11.09 -38.69
N PRO A 370 -36.22 11.60 -39.36
CA PRO A 370 -36.87 12.83 -38.93
C PRO A 370 -37.70 12.66 -37.66
N PHE A 371 -37.88 13.75 -36.90
CA PHE A 371 -38.75 13.77 -35.72
C PHE A 371 -40.20 13.45 -36.05
N SER A 372 -40.71 12.35 -35.52
CA SER A 372 -42.14 12.00 -35.67
C SER A 372 -43.02 12.93 -34.83
N LEU A 373 -44.32 13.03 -35.21
CA LEU A 373 -45.35 13.77 -34.42
C LEU A 373 -45.39 13.34 -32.94
N TRP A 374 -45.09 12.08 -32.67
CA TRP A 374 -44.99 11.51 -31.33
C TRP A 374 -43.81 12.09 -30.53
N HIS A 375 -42.66 12.28 -31.15
CA HIS A 375 -41.51 12.93 -30.51
C HIS A 375 -41.78 14.40 -30.21
N LYS A 376 -42.43 15.13 -31.12
CA LYS A 376 -42.85 16.54 -30.92
C LYS A 376 -43.83 16.70 -29.75
N LEU A 377 -44.76 15.79 -29.61
CA LEU A 377 -45.78 15.80 -28.53
C LEU A 377 -45.15 15.42 -27.18
N LYS A 378 -44.29 14.40 -27.19
CA LYS A 378 -43.51 13.96 -26.03
C LYS A 378 -42.60 15.07 -25.49
N SER A 379 -41.92 15.78 -26.35
CA SER A 379 -41.05 16.89 -25.96
C SER A 379 -41.81 18.08 -25.40
N SER A 380 -43.00 18.37 -25.93
CA SER A 380 -43.88 19.41 -25.38
C SER A 380 -44.41 19.07 -24.00
N VAL A 381 -44.86 17.82 -23.78
CA VAL A 381 -45.47 17.40 -22.51
C VAL A 381 -44.41 17.15 -21.43
N LEU A 382 -43.33 16.44 -21.75
CA LEU A 382 -42.33 16.02 -20.77
C LEU A 382 -41.28 17.08 -20.51
N TYR A 383 -40.89 17.87 -21.52
CA TYR A 383 -39.76 18.79 -21.46
C TYR A 383 -40.16 20.26 -21.56
N GLY A 384 -41.42 20.56 -21.80
CA GLY A 384 -41.93 21.92 -21.88
C GLY A 384 -41.48 22.68 -23.12
N ILE A 385 -41.10 21.97 -24.19
CA ILE A 385 -40.75 22.54 -25.48
C ILE A 385 -42.03 22.66 -26.31
N TYR A 386 -42.78 23.77 -26.14
CA TYR A 386 -44.09 23.95 -26.77
C TYR A 386 -44.02 24.44 -28.20
N GLU A 387 -42.88 24.98 -28.66
CA GLU A 387 -42.71 25.49 -30.02
C GLU A 387 -42.33 24.34 -30.96
N TRP A 388 -43.30 23.92 -31.78
CA TRP A 388 -43.07 22.90 -32.79
C TRP A 388 -42.00 23.24 -33.79
N LYS A 389 -41.82 24.54 -34.07
CA LYS A 389 -40.71 25.10 -34.90
C LYS A 389 -39.31 24.76 -34.34
N PHE A 390 -39.19 24.44 -33.05
CA PHE A 390 -37.90 23.98 -32.46
C PHE A 390 -37.41 22.72 -33.18
N HIS A 391 -38.29 21.80 -33.53
CA HIS A 391 -37.97 20.54 -34.20
C HIS A 391 -37.71 20.65 -35.69
N ASP A 392 -37.91 21.88 -36.25
CA ASP A 392 -37.57 22.16 -37.64
C ASP A 392 -36.13 22.69 -37.80
N ASN A 393 -35.41 22.90 -36.66
CA ASN A 393 -33.99 23.21 -36.67
C ASN A 393 -33.13 21.99 -37.03
N ASP A 394 -31.91 22.25 -37.43
CA ASP A 394 -30.90 21.22 -37.63
C ASP A 394 -30.71 20.36 -36.33
N ILE A 395 -30.59 19.05 -36.53
CA ILE A 395 -30.51 18.11 -35.41
C ILE A 395 -29.25 18.34 -34.54
N GLY A 396 -28.14 18.80 -35.13
CA GLY A 396 -26.94 19.19 -34.36
C GLY A 396 -27.19 20.37 -33.45
N SER A 397 -27.94 21.41 -33.93
CA SER A 397 -28.38 22.55 -33.10
C SER A 397 -29.29 22.13 -31.94
N ILE A 398 -30.18 21.16 -32.18
CA ILE A 398 -31.06 20.61 -31.13
C ILE A 398 -30.25 19.86 -30.08
N ILE A 399 -29.30 19.01 -30.47
CA ILE A 399 -28.38 18.30 -29.59
C ILE A 399 -27.60 19.30 -28.74
N THR A 400 -26.96 20.30 -29.35
CA THR A 400 -26.20 21.35 -28.65
C THR A 400 -27.05 22.09 -27.62
N TYR A 401 -28.31 22.44 -27.98
CA TYR A 401 -29.21 23.08 -27.05
C TYR A 401 -29.59 22.15 -25.87
N LEU A 402 -29.87 20.88 -26.14
CA LEU A 402 -30.17 19.90 -25.08
C LEU A 402 -28.98 19.64 -24.17
N GLN A 403 -27.77 19.66 -24.71
CA GLN A 403 -26.53 19.57 -23.92
C GLN A 403 -26.40 20.79 -22.99
N SER A 404 -26.55 22.01 -23.52
CA SER A 404 -26.56 23.23 -22.72
C SER A 404 -27.64 23.20 -21.62
N LEU A 405 -28.82 22.72 -21.97
CA LEU A 405 -29.92 22.57 -21.03
C LEU A 405 -29.66 21.51 -19.97
N PHE A 406 -28.98 20.40 -20.33
CA PHE A 406 -28.53 19.39 -19.40
C PHE A 406 -27.55 19.98 -18.37
N TYR A 407 -26.50 20.65 -18.83
CA TYR A 407 -25.50 21.26 -17.93
C TYR A 407 -26.16 22.27 -16.98
N THR A 408 -27.02 23.16 -17.50
CA THR A 408 -27.72 24.16 -16.69
C THR A 408 -28.62 23.53 -15.64
N THR A 409 -29.36 22.47 -16.02
CA THR A 409 -30.32 21.80 -15.14
C THR A 409 -29.58 20.95 -14.09
N LYS A 410 -28.56 20.17 -14.50
CA LYS A 410 -27.76 19.34 -13.60
C LYS A 410 -27.00 20.22 -12.59
N ARG A 411 -26.47 21.36 -13.03
CA ARG A 411 -25.85 22.36 -12.16
C ARG A 411 -26.84 22.89 -11.11
N ALA A 412 -28.06 23.25 -11.51
CA ALA A 412 -29.07 23.72 -10.59
C ALA A 412 -29.51 22.65 -9.57
N GLU A 413 -29.63 21.38 -9.99
CA GLU A 413 -29.92 20.24 -9.13
C GLU A 413 -28.84 20.03 -8.10
N LEU A 414 -27.55 20.00 -8.53
CA LEU A 414 -26.39 19.82 -7.65
C LEU A 414 -26.27 20.97 -6.65
N ILE A 415 -26.43 22.21 -7.08
CA ILE A 415 -26.44 23.38 -6.17
C ILE A 415 -27.58 23.26 -5.14
N GLY A 416 -28.79 22.86 -5.58
CA GLY A 416 -29.94 22.65 -4.69
C GLY A 416 -29.69 21.51 -3.68
N GLU A 417 -29.12 20.39 -4.14
CA GLU A 417 -28.75 19.26 -3.28
C GLU A 417 -27.67 19.64 -2.27
N ILE A 418 -26.62 20.32 -2.73
CA ILE A 418 -25.53 20.84 -1.88
C ILE A 418 -26.08 21.78 -0.80
N ALA A 419 -26.98 22.69 -1.18
CA ALA A 419 -27.61 23.61 -0.25
C ALA A 419 -28.44 22.88 0.82
N SER A 420 -29.26 21.91 0.40
CA SER A 420 -30.07 21.08 1.30
C SER A 420 -29.22 20.24 2.25
N LEU A 421 -28.14 19.61 1.72
CA LEU A 421 -27.21 18.84 2.54
C LEU A 421 -26.43 19.73 3.51
N LYS A 422 -25.98 20.92 3.08
CA LYS A 422 -25.34 21.90 3.96
C LYS A 422 -26.26 22.34 5.09
N GLU A 423 -27.52 22.62 4.79
CA GLU A 423 -28.50 22.99 5.81
C GLU A 423 -28.75 21.85 6.80
N ALA A 424 -28.95 20.63 6.30
CA ALA A 424 -29.14 19.43 7.15
C ALA A 424 -27.91 19.13 8.03
N LEU A 425 -26.71 19.40 7.52
CA LEU A 425 -25.44 19.22 8.26
C LEU A 425 -25.19 20.36 9.25
N ALA A 426 -25.58 21.59 8.92
CA ALA A 426 -25.42 22.74 9.81
C ALA A 426 -26.33 22.68 11.06
N GLN A 427 -27.47 22.00 10.97
CA GLN A 427 -28.38 21.78 12.11
C GLN A 427 -27.81 20.82 13.17
N VAL A 428 -26.76 20.07 12.82
CA VAL A 428 -26.16 19.05 13.67
C VAL A 428 -24.66 19.33 13.73
N ASP A 429 -24.15 19.67 14.90
CA ASP A 429 -22.70 19.73 15.11
C ASP A 429 -22.11 18.33 15.06
N ALA A 430 -21.71 17.94 13.83
CA ALA A 430 -21.14 16.63 13.54
C ALA A 430 -19.83 16.39 14.29
N LYS A 431 -19.02 17.44 14.40
CA LYS A 431 -17.75 17.37 15.10
C LYS A 431 -18.00 17.07 16.57
N GLN A 432 -18.93 17.79 17.18
CA GLN A 432 -19.30 17.57 18.57
C GLN A 432 -19.89 16.16 18.80
N LYS A 433 -20.78 15.67 17.89
CA LYS A 433 -21.32 14.30 17.98
C LYS A 433 -20.24 13.24 17.82
N MET A 434 -19.32 13.42 16.86
CA MET A 434 -18.21 12.49 16.64
C MET A 434 -17.23 12.51 17.81
N ASP A 435 -16.90 13.67 18.32
CA ASP A 435 -16.05 13.82 19.51
C ASP A 435 -16.71 13.16 20.73
N LEU A 436 -18.03 13.32 20.89
CA LEU A 436 -18.80 12.67 21.93
C LEU A 436 -18.83 11.13 21.76
N LEU A 437 -19.09 10.63 20.55
CA LEU A 437 -19.03 9.20 20.25
C LEU A 437 -17.63 8.65 20.55
N THR A 438 -16.58 9.31 20.08
CA THR A 438 -15.20 8.94 20.31
C THR A 438 -14.87 8.88 21.80
N LYS A 439 -15.23 9.94 22.54
CA LYS A 439 -15.02 10.03 23.98
C LYS A 439 -15.75 8.90 24.72
N GLN A 440 -17.05 8.73 24.46
CA GLN A 440 -17.85 7.71 25.15
C GLN A 440 -17.47 6.28 24.75
N SER A 441 -17.10 6.04 23.48
CA SER A 441 -16.54 4.77 23.02
C SER A 441 -15.23 4.45 23.75
N MET A 442 -14.37 5.46 23.96
CA MET A 442 -13.12 5.31 24.70
C MET A 442 -13.39 5.03 26.19
N GLU A 443 -14.34 5.74 26.81
CA GLU A 443 -14.74 5.51 28.19
C GLU A 443 -15.30 4.10 28.37
N TYR A 444 -16.15 3.64 27.42
CA TYR A 444 -16.70 2.29 27.45
C TYR A 444 -15.61 1.22 27.29
N LEU A 445 -14.69 1.39 26.34
CA LEU A 445 -13.55 0.48 26.15
C LEU A 445 -12.70 0.40 27.43
N LYS A 446 -12.32 1.54 28.00
CA LYS A 446 -11.53 1.62 29.23
C LYS A 446 -12.24 0.96 30.42
N ALA A 447 -13.54 1.17 30.58
CA ALA A 447 -14.33 0.55 31.63
C ALA A 447 -14.40 -0.98 31.49
N VAL A 448 -14.55 -1.51 30.26
CA VAL A 448 -14.51 -2.97 30.00
C VAL A 448 -13.11 -3.53 30.32
N LEU A 449 -12.04 -2.81 29.96
CA LEU A 449 -10.66 -3.20 30.27
C LEU A 449 -10.39 -3.16 31.78
N TYR A 450 -10.92 -2.16 32.51
CA TYR A 450 -10.84 -2.12 33.95
C TYR A 450 -11.45 -3.35 34.60
N ASN A 451 -12.64 -3.80 34.17
CA ASN A 451 -13.28 -5.00 34.69
C ASN A 451 -12.44 -6.27 34.49
N ARG A 452 -11.55 -6.29 33.50
CA ARG A 452 -10.67 -7.41 33.22
C ARG A 452 -9.32 -7.34 33.94
N TYR A 453 -8.72 -6.17 34.01
CA TYR A 453 -7.33 -5.95 34.45
C TYR A 453 -7.20 -5.07 35.70
N GLY A 454 -8.19 -4.24 35.98
CA GLY A 454 -8.18 -3.29 37.11
C GLY A 454 -8.23 -3.96 38.49
N GLY A 455 -7.70 -3.23 39.48
CA GLY A 455 -7.73 -3.69 40.90
C GLY A 455 -6.80 -4.90 41.20
N LYS A 456 -6.00 -5.37 40.25
CA LYS A 456 -5.03 -6.44 40.47
C LYS A 456 -3.72 -5.86 41.00
N ALA A 457 -3.17 -6.48 42.06
CA ALA A 457 -1.97 -6.00 42.77
C ALA A 457 -0.68 -6.18 41.94
N ALA A 458 -0.58 -7.27 41.16
CA ALA A 458 0.60 -7.60 40.38
C ALA A 458 0.21 -8.23 39.04
N ARG A 459 1.02 -8.03 38.05
CA ARG A 459 0.92 -8.61 36.72
C ARG A 459 1.88 -9.78 36.59
N PRO A 460 1.45 -10.95 36.04
CA PRO A 460 2.37 -12.06 35.79
C PRO A 460 3.52 -11.63 34.88
N ARG A 461 4.73 -12.10 35.23
CA ARG A 461 5.92 -12.00 34.35
C ARG A 461 6.18 -13.34 33.71
N PHE A 462 6.51 -13.32 32.45
CA PHE A 462 6.74 -14.51 31.64
C PHE A 462 8.23 -14.61 31.32
N ALA A 463 8.81 -15.80 31.45
CA ALA A 463 10.15 -16.11 30.96
C ALA A 463 10.08 -16.54 29.49
N MET A 464 11.23 -16.63 28.81
CA MET A 464 11.30 -16.95 27.38
C MET A 464 10.63 -18.31 27.05
N ASP A 465 10.75 -19.29 27.92
CA ASP A 465 10.15 -20.62 27.73
C ASP A 465 8.63 -20.62 27.88
N ALA A 466 8.03 -19.60 28.52
CA ALA A 466 6.58 -19.46 28.62
C ALA A 466 5.90 -19.26 27.25
N ILE A 467 6.62 -18.75 26.25
CA ILE A 467 6.15 -18.63 24.86
C ILE A 467 5.72 -20.01 24.31
N TRP A 468 6.37 -21.07 24.75
CA TRP A 468 6.06 -22.45 24.35
C TRP A 468 5.26 -23.24 25.39
N LYS A 469 5.46 -22.97 26.70
CA LYS A 469 4.84 -23.70 27.79
C LYS A 469 3.50 -23.15 28.28
N GLN A 470 3.32 -21.79 28.16
CA GLN A 470 2.17 -21.09 28.74
C GLN A 470 1.57 -20.05 27.74
N PRO A 471 1.38 -20.39 26.46
CA PRO A 471 0.97 -19.42 25.45
C PRO A 471 -0.41 -18.81 25.74
N PHE A 472 -1.34 -19.57 26.29
CA PHE A 472 -2.68 -19.09 26.64
C PHE A 472 -2.67 -18.12 27.83
N GLU A 473 -1.76 -18.28 28.79
CA GLU A 473 -1.60 -17.32 29.88
C GLU A 473 -1.03 -16.00 29.39
N ILE A 474 -0.09 -16.04 28.43
CA ILE A 474 0.40 -14.83 27.76
C ILE A 474 -0.76 -14.12 27.06
N LEU A 475 -1.63 -14.84 26.31
CA LEU A 475 -2.77 -14.24 25.62
C LEU A 475 -3.84 -13.65 26.55
N LYS A 476 -3.99 -14.18 27.77
CA LYS A 476 -4.89 -13.57 28.77
C LYS A 476 -4.40 -12.17 29.19
N GLU A 477 -3.09 -12.00 29.31
CA GLU A 477 -2.47 -10.73 29.70
C GLU A 477 -2.18 -9.80 28.51
N TYR A 478 -1.84 -10.37 27.36
CA TYR A 478 -1.48 -9.67 26.12
C TYR A 478 -2.36 -10.18 24.97
N PRO A 479 -3.62 -9.71 24.88
CA PRO A 479 -4.56 -10.19 23.87
C PRO A 479 -4.21 -9.75 22.43
N ILE A 480 -3.26 -8.83 22.25
CA ILE A 480 -2.80 -8.33 20.96
C ILE A 480 -1.35 -8.77 20.74
N ILE A 481 -1.12 -9.59 19.73
CA ILE A 481 0.21 -10.04 19.34
C ILE A 481 0.60 -9.37 18.02
N LEU A 482 1.74 -8.69 18.00
CA LEU A 482 2.30 -8.08 16.79
C LEU A 482 3.45 -8.94 16.26
N SER A 483 3.45 -9.18 14.94
CA SER A 483 4.54 -9.91 14.29
C SER A 483 4.68 -9.56 12.81
N THR A 484 5.73 -10.11 12.17
CA THR A 484 5.78 -10.17 10.71
C THR A 484 4.84 -11.27 10.20
N THR A 485 4.35 -11.14 8.97
CA THR A 485 3.50 -12.15 8.33
C THR A 485 4.17 -13.52 8.35
N PHE A 486 5.46 -13.57 8.04
CA PHE A 486 6.28 -14.80 8.06
C PHE A 486 6.32 -15.48 9.43
N SER A 487 6.41 -14.69 10.51
CA SER A 487 6.56 -15.22 11.88
C SER A 487 5.23 -15.54 12.59
N SER A 488 4.09 -15.30 11.92
CA SER A 488 2.74 -15.39 12.53
C SER A 488 2.51 -16.68 13.33
N ARG A 489 2.82 -17.85 12.77
CA ARG A 489 2.64 -19.15 13.44
C ARG A 489 3.68 -19.46 14.51
N SER A 490 4.84 -18.82 14.49
CA SER A 490 5.95 -19.07 15.40
C SER A 490 6.00 -18.13 16.61
N CYS A 491 5.03 -17.22 16.74
CA CYS A 491 4.96 -16.28 17.86
C CYS A 491 4.71 -16.98 19.19
N LEU A 492 3.65 -17.78 19.24
CA LEU A 492 3.23 -18.60 20.36
C LEU A 492 2.97 -20.02 19.86
N LYS A 493 3.33 -21.03 20.66
CA LYS A 493 3.21 -22.43 20.25
C LYS A 493 1.75 -22.88 20.26
N ASP A 494 1.32 -23.51 19.16
CA ASP A 494 0.02 -24.18 19.02
C ASP A 494 -1.21 -23.31 19.37
N VAL A 495 -1.12 -22.00 19.15
CA VAL A 495 -2.20 -21.05 19.36
C VAL A 495 -2.98 -20.83 18.09
N SER A 496 -4.32 -20.85 18.18
CA SER A 496 -5.23 -20.33 17.18
C SER A 496 -5.87 -19.04 17.72
N TYR A 497 -5.53 -17.90 17.10
CA TYR A 497 -6.12 -16.61 17.47
C TYR A 497 -7.57 -16.52 17.01
N ASP A 498 -8.39 -15.71 17.70
CA ASP A 498 -9.74 -15.44 17.20
C ASP A 498 -9.70 -14.66 15.90
N TYR A 499 -8.79 -13.67 15.79
CA TYR A 499 -8.65 -12.81 14.61
C TYR A 499 -7.20 -12.61 14.20
N LEU A 500 -6.97 -12.71 12.89
CA LEU A 500 -5.78 -12.19 12.21
C LEU A 500 -6.15 -10.87 11.53
N ILE A 501 -5.36 -9.82 11.73
CA ILE A 501 -5.41 -8.59 10.95
C ILE A 501 -4.10 -8.50 10.19
N MET A 502 -4.16 -8.57 8.86
CA MET A 502 -2.99 -8.48 7.98
C MET A 502 -2.98 -7.10 7.30
N ASP A 503 -2.00 -6.28 7.62
CA ASP A 503 -1.82 -4.96 7.00
C ASP A 503 -0.79 -5.02 5.86
N GLU A 504 -0.94 -4.14 4.87
CA GLU A 504 -0.14 -4.09 3.63
C GLU A 504 -0.13 -5.43 2.87
N ALA A 505 -1.28 -6.10 2.80
CA ALA A 505 -1.42 -7.43 2.20
C ALA A 505 -1.15 -7.47 0.68
N SER A 506 -1.12 -6.33 0.00
CA SER A 506 -0.66 -6.20 -1.40
C SER A 506 0.83 -6.55 -1.57
N GLN A 507 1.64 -6.41 -0.51
CA GLN A 507 3.07 -6.72 -0.52
C GLN A 507 3.39 -8.12 0.02
N VAL A 508 2.36 -8.90 0.35
CA VAL A 508 2.53 -10.26 0.88
C VAL A 508 2.40 -11.26 -0.26
N ASP A 509 3.33 -12.21 -0.35
CA ASP A 509 3.24 -13.33 -1.28
C ASP A 509 2.21 -14.37 -0.83
N LEU A 510 1.74 -15.21 -1.76
CA LEU A 510 0.68 -16.18 -1.53
C LEU A 510 1.03 -17.18 -0.43
N ALA A 511 2.25 -17.70 -0.44
CA ALA A 511 2.67 -18.74 0.49
C ALA A 511 2.78 -18.20 1.92
N THR A 512 3.38 -17.03 2.08
CA THR A 512 3.49 -16.36 3.39
C THR A 512 2.13 -15.93 3.92
N GLY A 513 1.26 -15.37 3.06
CA GLY A 513 -0.09 -14.95 3.45
C GLY A 513 -1.00 -16.11 3.86
N ALA A 514 -1.00 -17.19 3.09
CA ALA A 514 -1.78 -18.39 3.40
C ALA A 514 -1.30 -19.07 4.71
N LEU A 515 0.02 -19.07 4.95
CA LEU A 515 0.57 -19.56 6.21
C LEU A 515 0.07 -18.75 7.42
N ALA A 516 -0.02 -17.40 7.25
CA ALA A 516 -0.55 -16.55 8.30
C ALA A 516 -2.04 -16.81 8.58
N LEU A 517 -2.86 -17.09 7.56
CA LEU A 517 -4.27 -17.49 7.77
C LEU A 517 -4.43 -18.73 8.64
N ALA A 518 -3.43 -19.65 8.63
CA ALA A 518 -3.47 -20.84 9.47
C ALA A 518 -3.39 -20.53 10.97
N SER A 519 -3.02 -19.30 11.35
CA SER A 519 -2.89 -18.90 12.76
C SER A 519 -4.22 -18.48 13.40
N ALA A 520 -5.30 -18.25 12.61
CA ALA A 520 -6.53 -17.66 13.14
C ALA A 520 -7.82 -18.28 12.57
N LYS A 521 -8.92 -18.09 13.31
CA LYS A 521 -10.27 -18.49 12.89
C LYS A 521 -10.88 -17.49 11.92
N ASN A 522 -10.68 -16.20 12.16
CA ASN A 522 -11.21 -15.10 11.35
C ASN A 522 -10.05 -14.24 10.84
N ALA A 523 -10.23 -13.57 9.69
CA ALA A 523 -9.20 -12.72 9.10
C ALA A 523 -9.76 -11.41 8.56
N VAL A 524 -9.02 -10.33 8.80
CA VAL A 524 -9.22 -9.01 8.17
C VAL A 524 -7.98 -8.72 7.35
N ILE A 525 -8.14 -8.65 6.04
CA ILE A 525 -7.05 -8.45 5.09
C ILE A 525 -7.09 -7.00 4.63
N VAL A 526 -6.07 -6.23 4.98
CA VAL A 526 -5.97 -4.79 4.72
C VAL A 526 -4.86 -4.54 3.71
N GLY A 527 -5.13 -3.73 2.70
CA GLY A 527 -4.12 -3.37 1.69
C GLY A 527 -4.74 -2.51 0.59
N ASP A 528 -4.03 -2.34 -0.49
CA ASP A 528 -4.50 -1.58 -1.65
C ASP A 528 -4.03 -2.26 -2.93
N LEU A 529 -4.96 -2.67 -3.79
CA LEU A 529 -4.65 -3.30 -5.09
C LEU A 529 -4.03 -2.34 -6.11
N LYS A 530 -4.05 -1.04 -5.82
CA LYS A 530 -3.49 0.02 -6.67
C LYS A 530 -2.17 0.59 -6.14
N GLN A 531 -1.62 -0.02 -5.09
CA GLN A 531 -0.28 0.24 -4.57
C GLN A 531 0.67 -0.91 -4.90
N LEU A 532 1.94 -0.75 -4.54
CA LEU A 532 3.00 -1.70 -4.84
C LEU A 532 2.63 -3.13 -4.48
N PRO A 533 2.65 -4.07 -5.44
CA PRO A 533 2.54 -5.50 -5.16
C PRO A 533 3.85 -6.04 -4.57
N ASN A 534 3.82 -7.29 -4.10
CA ASN A 534 5.05 -8.01 -3.81
C ASN A 534 5.84 -8.24 -5.12
N VAL A 535 7.15 -8.01 -5.05
CA VAL A 535 8.06 -8.23 -6.19
C VAL A 535 8.68 -9.62 -6.09
N ILE A 536 8.55 -10.40 -7.14
CA ILE A 536 9.13 -11.75 -7.24
C ILE A 536 10.29 -11.68 -8.25
N PRO A 537 11.52 -12.08 -7.86
CA PRO A 537 12.65 -12.15 -8.78
C PRO A 537 12.39 -13.06 -9.98
N GLU A 538 13.00 -12.73 -11.12
CA GLU A 538 12.70 -13.40 -12.40
C GLU A 538 13.05 -14.89 -12.40
N ASP A 539 14.10 -15.28 -11.69
CA ASP A 539 14.48 -16.69 -11.50
C ASP A 539 13.44 -17.47 -10.69
N GLN A 540 12.91 -16.85 -9.61
CA GLN A 540 11.84 -17.44 -8.82
C GLN A 540 10.51 -17.45 -9.59
N ARG A 541 10.25 -16.45 -10.44
CA ARG A 541 9.06 -16.38 -11.30
C ARG A 541 9.01 -17.59 -12.22
N LYS A 542 10.09 -17.91 -12.92
CA LYS A 542 10.16 -19.07 -13.83
C LYS A 542 9.95 -20.41 -13.11
N LEU A 543 10.56 -20.57 -11.92
CA LEU A 543 10.39 -21.76 -11.11
C LEU A 543 8.95 -21.91 -10.61
N SER A 544 8.35 -20.84 -10.13
CA SER A 544 6.98 -20.84 -9.60
C SER A 544 5.94 -21.11 -10.68
N GLU A 545 6.16 -20.61 -11.90
CA GLU A 545 5.29 -20.89 -13.04
C GLU A 545 5.29 -22.40 -13.40
N ALA A 546 6.45 -23.05 -13.42
CA ALA A 546 6.56 -24.49 -13.67
C ALA A 546 5.81 -25.30 -12.58
N VAL A 547 5.90 -24.89 -11.32
CA VAL A 547 5.14 -25.51 -10.23
C VAL A 547 3.65 -25.27 -10.41
N PHE A 548 3.21 -24.04 -10.73
CA PHE A 548 1.80 -23.71 -10.92
C PHE A 548 1.13 -24.56 -11.99
N GLN A 549 1.78 -24.71 -13.13
CA GLN A 549 1.28 -25.53 -14.25
C GLN A 549 1.07 -27.02 -13.86
N SER A 550 1.89 -27.56 -12.93
CA SER A 550 1.77 -28.94 -12.49
C SER A 550 0.51 -29.22 -11.65
N TYR A 551 -0.01 -28.20 -10.97
CA TYR A 551 -1.18 -28.33 -10.06
C TYR A 551 -2.52 -27.99 -10.71
N ARG A 552 -2.55 -27.35 -11.87
CA ARG A 552 -3.76 -26.96 -12.63
C ARG A 552 -4.77 -26.16 -11.78
N LEU A 553 -4.29 -25.25 -10.96
CA LEU A 553 -5.12 -24.38 -10.11
C LEU A 553 -5.67 -23.20 -10.92
N PRO A 554 -6.79 -22.56 -10.48
CA PRO A 554 -7.27 -21.32 -11.08
C PRO A 554 -6.23 -20.19 -11.00
N GLU A 555 -6.26 -19.26 -11.98
CA GLU A 555 -5.31 -18.14 -12.12
C GLU A 555 -5.12 -17.29 -10.86
N GLY A 556 -6.16 -17.12 -10.05
CA GLY A 556 -6.05 -16.42 -8.77
C GLY A 556 -5.05 -17.05 -7.77
N ASN A 557 -4.58 -18.27 -8.03
CA ASN A 557 -3.57 -18.97 -7.24
C ASN A 557 -2.17 -18.89 -7.87
N ASN A 558 -1.99 -18.24 -9.04
CA ASN A 558 -0.69 -18.09 -9.65
C ASN A 558 0.19 -17.19 -8.77
N TYR A 559 1.26 -17.74 -8.20
CA TYR A 559 2.19 -17.06 -7.31
C TYR A 559 2.92 -15.90 -8.00
N ALA A 560 3.28 -16.10 -9.28
CA ALA A 560 4.04 -15.11 -10.04
C ALA A 560 3.27 -13.80 -10.30
N ASP A 561 1.93 -13.88 -10.45
CA ASP A 561 1.10 -12.78 -10.95
C ASP A 561 0.17 -12.18 -9.89
N ASN A 562 0.11 -12.78 -8.71
CA ASN A 562 -0.81 -12.33 -7.68
C ASN A 562 -0.10 -12.06 -6.35
N SER A 563 -0.38 -10.90 -5.77
CA SER A 563 -0.18 -10.68 -4.34
C SER A 563 -1.23 -11.45 -3.54
N PHE A 564 -0.99 -11.66 -2.26
CA PHE A 564 -1.96 -12.35 -1.40
C PHE A 564 -3.32 -11.64 -1.37
N LEU A 565 -3.34 -10.30 -1.31
CA LEU A 565 -4.58 -9.52 -1.37
C LEU A 565 -5.35 -9.79 -2.68
N LYS A 566 -4.66 -9.75 -3.83
CA LYS A 566 -5.28 -10.01 -5.14
C LYS A 566 -5.80 -11.45 -5.23
N SER A 567 -5.02 -12.41 -4.72
CA SER A 567 -5.44 -13.82 -4.68
C SER A 567 -6.70 -14.02 -3.83
N ILE A 568 -6.79 -13.44 -2.62
CA ILE A 568 -7.99 -13.52 -1.77
C ILE A 568 -9.22 -12.99 -2.50
N CYS A 569 -9.12 -11.81 -3.13
CA CYS A 569 -10.23 -11.19 -3.86
C CYS A 569 -10.70 -12.02 -5.06
N THR A 570 -9.77 -12.75 -5.71
CA THR A 570 -10.08 -13.56 -6.90
C THR A 570 -10.56 -14.97 -6.54
N VAL A 571 -9.92 -15.59 -5.54
CA VAL A 571 -10.21 -16.99 -5.16
C VAL A 571 -11.47 -17.11 -4.33
N ILE A 572 -11.84 -16.09 -3.55
CA ILE A 572 -13.03 -16.08 -2.70
C ILE A 572 -14.01 -15.02 -3.22
N PRO A 573 -14.90 -15.36 -4.17
CA PRO A 573 -15.78 -14.38 -4.83
C PRO A 573 -16.70 -13.61 -3.87
N ASP A 574 -17.16 -14.27 -2.81
CA ASP A 574 -18.11 -13.71 -1.83
C ASP A 574 -17.41 -12.99 -0.67
N VAL A 575 -16.09 -12.77 -0.72
CA VAL A 575 -15.40 -12.02 0.34
C VAL A 575 -15.87 -10.57 0.33
N PRO A 576 -16.42 -10.05 1.45
CA PRO A 576 -16.85 -8.66 1.50
C PRO A 576 -15.63 -7.74 1.40
N GLN A 577 -15.66 -6.88 0.39
CA GLN A 577 -14.64 -5.88 0.16
C GLN A 577 -15.19 -4.51 0.52
N THR A 578 -14.45 -3.75 1.29
CA THR A 578 -14.79 -2.36 1.63
C THR A 578 -13.68 -1.46 1.18
N LEU A 579 -13.95 -0.56 0.23
CA LEU A 579 -13.06 0.52 -0.14
C LEU A 579 -13.21 1.67 0.88
N LEU A 580 -12.12 2.05 1.53
CA LEU A 580 -12.07 3.29 2.30
C LEU A 580 -11.99 4.45 1.31
N ARG A 581 -13.00 5.30 1.32
CA ARG A 581 -13.18 6.28 0.24
C ARG A 581 -12.74 7.68 0.62
N GLU A 582 -12.88 8.06 1.88
CA GLU A 582 -12.62 9.42 2.33
C GLU A 582 -11.12 9.66 2.53
N HIS A 583 -10.58 10.56 1.71
CA HIS A 583 -9.16 10.93 1.74
C HIS A 583 -8.94 12.23 2.52
N TYR A 584 -8.00 12.20 3.48
CA TYR A 584 -7.75 13.31 4.43
C TYR A 584 -6.29 13.80 4.43
N ARG A 585 -5.49 13.47 3.41
CA ARG A 585 -4.04 13.70 3.46
C ARG A 585 -3.54 14.74 2.47
N CYS A 586 -3.67 14.41 1.19
CA CYS A 586 -3.07 15.19 0.11
C CYS A 586 -3.99 16.34 -0.31
N HIS A 587 -3.39 17.39 -0.84
CA HIS A 587 -4.12 18.46 -1.51
C HIS A 587 -5.06 17.89 -2.59
N PRO A 588 -6.28 18.45 -2.77
CA PRO A 588 -7.28 17.92 -3.71
C PRO A 588 -6.74 17.66 -5.12
N LYS A 589 -5.98 18.60 -5.67
CA LYS A 589 -5.43 18.51 -7.03
C LYS A 589 -4.34 17.45 -7.17
N ILE A 590 -3.58 17.16 -6.10
CA ILE A 590 -2.58 16.07 -6.10
C ILE A 590 -3.27 14.70 -6.14
N ILE A 591 -4.16 14.47 -5.18
CA ILE A 591 -4.84 13.16 -5.11
C ILE A 591 -5.89 12.99 -6.21
N GLY A 592 -6.39 14.08 -6.79
CA GLY A 592 -7.34 14.07 -7.91
C GLY A 592 -6.83 13.27 -9.09
N PHE A 593 -5.55 13.42 -9.47
CA PHE A 593 -4.94 12.60 -10.51
C PHE A 593 -4.99 11.10 -10.17
N CYS A 594 -4.57 10.74 -8.96
CA CYS A 594 -4.62 9.35 -8.52
C CYS A 594 -6.05 8.81 -8.51
N ASN A 595 -7.03 9.65 -8.08
CA ASN A 595 -8.44 9.28 -8.05
C ASN A 595 -8.98 8.95 -9.45
N GLN A 596 -8.72 9.82 -10.42
CA GLN A 596 -9.15 9.63 -11.81
C GLN A 596 -8.43 8.44 -12.46
N LYS A 597 -7.10 8.41 -12.36
CA LYS A 597 -6.29 7.42 -13.07
C LYS A 597 -6.38 6.01 -12.49
N PHE A 598 -6.35 5.86 -11.15
CA PHE A 598 -6.21 4.57 -10.48
C PHE A 598 -7.45 4.10 -9.72
N TYR A 599 -8.29 5.04 -9.21
CA TYR A 599 -9.44 4.71 -8.36
C TYR A 599 -10.79 4.99 -9.01
N GLN A 600 -10.86 5.33 -10.32
CA GLN A 600 -12.10 5.51 -11.08
C GLN A 600 -13.06 6.52 -10.40
N ASP A 601 -12.54 7.61 -9.88
CA ASP A 601 -13.24 8.65 -9.14
C ASP A 601 -14.03 8.18 -7.91
N GLN A 602 -13.64 7.03 -7.34
CA GLN A 602 -14.32 6.46 -6.18
C GLN A 602 -13.89 7.09 -4.84
N LEU A 603 -12.77 7.83 -4.80
CA LEU A 603 -12.35 8.52 -3.58
C LEU A 603 -13.14 9.81 -3.38
N VAL A 604 -13.50 10.08 -2.14
CA VAL A 604 -14.13 11.31 -1.70
C VAL A 604 -13.06 12.16 -1.04
N ILE A 605 -12.69 13.24 -1.68
CA ILE A 605 -11.63 14.13 -1.20
C ILE A 605 -12.20 15.03 -0.11
N MET A 606 -11.68 14.90 1.11
CA MET A 606 -12.13 15.63 2.30
C MET A 606 -11.20 16.79 2.67
N THR A 607 -10.06 16.92 2.00
CA THR A 607 -9.17 18.08 2.11
C THR A 607 -9.74 19.27 1.33
N GLU A 608 -9.40 20.49 1.75
CA GLU A 608 -9.85 21.70 1.11
C GLU A 608 -8.73 22.28 0.23
N ASP A 609 -9.12 22.85 -0.91
CA ASP A 609 -8.25 23.66 -1.74
C ASP A 609 -8.38 25.12 -1.27
N HIS A 610 -7.26 25.74 -0.93
CA HIS A 610 -7.22 27.13 -0.50
C HIS A 610 -6.60 28.03 -1.57
N ASP A 611 -6.62 27.59 -2.84
CA ASP A 611 -6.01 28.25 -4.00
C ASP A 611 -4.49 28.49 -3.78
N GLU A 612 -3.82 27.49 -3.19
CA GLU A 612 -2.38 27.56 -2.94
C GLU A 612 -1.64 27.57 -4.29
N PRO A 613 -0.78 28.58 -4.55
CA PRO A 613 0.04 28.60 -5.75
C PRO A 613 1.06 27.44 -5.71
N ASP A 614 1.47 26.96 -6.86
CA ASP A 614 2.53 25.94 -7.04
C ASP A 614 2.25 24.59 -6.34
N THR A 615 0.99 24.21 -6.19
CA THR A 615 0.61 22.90 -5.67
C THR A 615 1.11 21.77 -6.55
N LEU A 616 1.07 21.98 -7.86
CA LEU A 616 1.59 21.09 -8.90
C LEU A 616 2.55 21.86 -9.80
N CYS A 617 3.64 21.26 -10.21
CA CYS A 617 4.52 21.81 -11.23
C CYS A 617 5.28 20.72 -11.98
N VAL A 618 5.66 21.02 -13.22
CA VAL A 618 6.52 20.17 -14.04
C VAL A 618 7.74 20.97 -14.49
N PHE A 619 8.91 20.36 -14.41
CA PHE A 619 10.13 20.86 -15.02
C PHE A 619 10.58 19.91 -16.11
N ARG A 620 10.62 20.39 -17.36
CA ARG A 620 11.15 19.65 -18.49
C ARG A 620 12.62 20.02 -18.68
N THR A 621 13.51 19.04 -18.66
CA THR A 621 14.94 19.28 -18.99
C THR A 621 15.09 19.55 -20.49
N ALA A 622 16.24 20.11 -20.89
CA ALA A 622 16.59 20.17 -22.31
C ALA A 622 16.49 18.77 -22.97
N GLU A 623 16.08 18.75 -24.25
CA GLU A 623 16.08 17.49 -25.02
C GLU A 623 17.50 16.91 -25.12
N GLY A 624 17.63 15.61 -25.11
CA GLY A 624 18.93 14.94 -25.25
C GLY A 624 19.02 13.58 -24.62
N GLN A 625 20.18 12.96 -24.76
CA GLN A 625 20.48 11.67 -24.14
C GLN A 625 21.23 11.89 -22.83
N HIS A 626 20.53 12.30 -21.80
CA HIS A 626 21.13 12.63 -20.50
C HIS A 626 21.22 11.43 -19.55
N HIS A 627 20.41 10.40 -19.79
CA HIS A 627 20.43 9.16 -19.00
C HIS A 627 21.68 8.32 -19.23
N ARG A 628 22.38 7.95 -18.15
CA ARG A 628 23.61 7.13 -18.18
C ARG A 628 23.59 6.12 -17.03
N GLY A 629 23.36 4.83 -17.33
CA GLY A 629 23.42 3.77 -16.31
C GLY A 629 22.51 4.00 -15.12
N HIS A 630 21.25 4.37 -15.34
CA HIS A 630 20.23 4.72 -14.34
C HIS A 630 20.54 5.99 -13.53
N ILE A 631 21.34 6.90 -14.11
CA ILE A 631 21.61 8.23 -13.55
C ILE A 631 21.30 9.26 -14.64
N ASN A 632 20.64 10.34 -14.29
CA ASN A 632 20.42 11.51 -15.10
C ASN A 632 20.89 12.75 -14.33
N GLN A 633 22.12 13.18 -14.60
CA GLN A 633 22.70 14.31 -13.91
C GLN A 633 21.95 15.62 -14.21
N ARG A 634 21.38 15.77 -15.41
CA ARG A 634 20.61 16.93 -15.78
C ARG A 634 19.36 17.11 -14.90
N GLN A 635 18.64 16.00 -14.62
CA GLN A 635 17.49 16.07 -13.71
C GLN A 635 17.93 16.40 -12.27
N ILE A 636 19.12 15.95 -11.84
CA ILE A 636 19.68 16.35 -10.53
C ILE A 636 19.95 17.85 -10.52
N ASP A 637 20.66 18.35 -11.52
CA ASP A 637 21.06 19.76 -11.60
C ASP A 637 19.83 20.68 -11.65
N VAL A 638 18.81 20.35 -12.45
CA VAL A 638 17.53 21.07 -12.51
C VAL A 638 16.81 21.04 -11.16
N THR A 639 16.79 19.87 -10.52
CA THR A 639 16.15 19.75 -9.19
C THR A 639 16.83 20.66 -8.17
N MET A 640 18.15 20.67 -8.14
CA MET A 640 18.93 21.47 -7.18
C MET A 640 18.88 22.96 -7.45
N SER A 641 18.95 23.36 -8.73
CA SER A 641 19.09 24.79 -9.13
C SER A 641 17.76 25.50 -9.38
N GLU A 642 16.70 24.78 -9.80
CA GLU A 642 15.42 25.39 -10.21
C GLU A 642 14.24 24.94 -9.37
N VAL A 643 14.16 23.63 -9.01
CA VAL A 643 13.00 23.08 -8.26
C VAL A 643 13.08 23.41 -6.78
N LEU A 644 14.20 23.08 -6.11
CA LEU A 644 14.33 23.31 -4.67
C LEU A 644 14.19 24.79 -4.25
N PRO A 645 14.71 25.76 -5.02
CA PRO A 645 14.47 27.18 -4.72
C PRO A 645 12.99 27.58 -4.78
N ARG A 646 12.16 26.97 -5.65
CA ARG A 646 10.71 27.20 -5.67
C ARG A 646 9.98 26.63 -4.45
N LEU A 647 10.59 25.71 -3.73
CA LEU A 647 10.05 25.14 -2.49
C LEU A 647 10.47 25.93 -1.26
N GLU A 648 11.07 27.12 -1.43
CA GLU A 648 11.36 28.06 -0.33
C GLU A 648 10.09 28.32 0.46
N GLY A 649 10.18 28.15 1.80
CA GLY A 649 9.02 28.18 2.72
C GLY A 649 8.54 26.81 3.19
N THR A 650 9.02 25.71 2.59
CA THR A 650 8.89 24.35 3.15
C THR A 650 10.17 23.99 3.88
N ALA A 651 10.08 23.50 5.11
CA ALA A 651 11.26 23.07 5.85
C ALA A 651 11.98 21.93 5.10
N PRO A 652 13.32 21.93 5.00
CA PRO A 652 14.05 20.93 4.25
C PRO A 652 13.73 19.47 4.65
N GLU A 653 13.51 19.24 5.94
CA GLU A 653 13.09 17.93 6.49
C GLU A 653 11.69 17.51 6.04
N ASP A 654 10.86 18.45 5.56
CA ASP A 654 9.53 18.19 5.01
C ASP A 654 9.53 18.12 3.47
N ILE A 655 10.70 18.13 2.85
CA ILE A 655 10.88 17.91 1.41
C ILE A 655 11.41 16.49 1.18
N GLY A 656 10.85 15.78 0.22
CA GLY A 656 11.29 14.47 -0.22
C GLY A 656 11.57 14.45 -1.72
N ILE A 657 12.68 13.81 -2.12
CA ILE A 657 13.00 13.53 -3.52
C ILE A 657 12.85 12.04 -3.76
N ILE A 658 12.06 11.67 -4.75
CA ILE A 658 11.79 10.28 -5.10
C ILE A 658 12.33 10.00 -6.51
N ALA A 659 13.16 8.96 -6.63
CA ALA A 659 13.65 8.47 -7.90
C ALA A 659 13.38 6.96 -8.06
N PRO A 660 13.15 6.44 -9.28
CA PRO A 660 12.91 5.02 -9.52
C PRO A 660 14.15 4.16 -9.25
N TYR A 661 15.34 4.68 -9.49
CA TYR A 661 16.59 3.93 -9.45
C TYR A 661 17.49 4.29 -8.27
N ARG A 662 18.06 3.27 -7.62
CA ARG A 662 19.02 3.45 -6.48
C ARG A 662 20.28 4.22 -6.88
N ALA A 663 20.72 4.10 -8.15
CA ALA A 663 21.86 4.84 -8.64
C ALA A 663 21.60 6.36 -8.60
N GLN A 664 20.45 6.81 -9.07
CA GLN A 664 20.02 8.21 -9.00
C GLN A 664 19.90 8.71 -7.55
N VAL A 665 19.31 7.89 -6.66
CA VAL A 665 19.20 8.21 -5.23
C VAL A 665 20.58 8.46 -4.62
N LYS A 666 21.58 7.64 -4.95
CA LYS A 666 22.96 7.80 -4.44
C LYS A 666 23.57 9.14 -4.87
N GLU A 667 23.37 9.53 -6.12
CA GLU A 667 23.89 10.81 -6.61
C GLU A 667 23.14 12.02 -6.02
N PHE A 668 21.80 11.93 -5.90
CA PHE A 668 21.02 12.95 -5.18
C PHE A 668 21.45 13.08 -3.72
N ALA A 669 21.72 11.97 -3.02
CA ALA A 669 22.18 11.99 -1.63
C ALA A 669 23.51 12.74 -1.46
N LYS A 670 24.40 12.67 -2.47
CA LYS A 670 25.64 13.49 -2.49
C LYS A 670 25.30 14.97 -2.67
N ALA A 671 24.44 15.31 -3.61
CA ALA A 671 24.05 16.68 -3.92
C ALA A 671 23.29 17.36 -2.78
N THR A 672 22.45 16.60 -2.03
CA THR A 672 21.64 17.11 -0.90
C THR A 672 22.31 16.95 0.46
N ASN A 673 23.58 16.53 0.50
CA ASN A 673 24.28 16.30 1.77
C ASN A 673 24.31 17.55 2.64
N GLY A 674 23.85 17.42 3.89
CA GLY A 674 23.77 18.53 4.85
C GLY A 674 22.58 19.48 4.68
N THR A 675 21.70 19.29 3.68
CA THR A 675 20.51 20.15 3.48
C THR A 675 19.33 19.78 4.36
N GLY A 676 19.23 18.52 4.80
CA GLY A 676 18.06 17.98 5.51
C GLY A 676 16.97 17.39 4.60
N VAL A 677 17.09 17.51 3.28
CA VAL A 677 16.17 16.93 2.29
C VAL A 677 16.34 15.42 2.26
N GLU A 678 15.22 14.69 2.34
CA GLU A 678 15.22 13.23 2.31
C GLU A 678 15.15 12.70 0.87
N VAL A 679 16.07 11.82 0.50
CA VAL A 679 16.13 11.21 -0.84
C VAL A 679 16.05 9.70 -0.74
N ASP A 680 15.11 9.06 -1.44
CA ASP A 680 15.05 7.60 -1.53
C ASP A 680 14.24 7.10 -2.74
N THR A 681 14.18 5.78 -2.89
CA THR A 681 13.30 5.14 -3.88
C THR A 681 11.85 5.12 -3.39
N VAL A 682 10.89 4.97 -4.32
CA VAL A 682 9.45 4.88 -4.01
C VAL A 682 9.17 3.82 -2.94
N HIS A 683 9.82 2.64 -3.02
CA HIS A 683 9.61 1.54 -2.08
C HIS A 683 9.96 1.91 -0.63
N LYS A 684 11.01 2.70 -0.45
CA LYS A 684 11.43 3.13 0.88
C LYS A 684 10.66 4.34 1.39
N PHE A 685 10.09 5.14 0.49
CA PHE A 685 9.15 6.21 0.84
C PHE A 685 7.77 5.69 1.25
N GLN A 686 7.48 4.40 1.04
CA GLN A 686 6.21 3.84 1.45
C GLN A 686 6.01 3.95 2.97
N GLY A 687 4.86 4.51 3.39
CA GLY A 687 4.57 4.80 4.80
C GLY A 687 5.13 6.15 5.31
N ARG A 688 5.96 6.85 4.52
CA ARG A 688 6.44 8.21 4.85
C ARG A 688 5.68 9.25 4.04
N GLU A 689 5.60 10.46 4.56
CA GLU A 689 4.87 11.58 3.95
C GLU A 689 5.66 12.86 4.13
N LYS A 690 5.61 13.75 3.12
CA LYS A 690 6.27 15.04 3.16
C LYS A 690 5.30 16.13 2.73
N ASP A 691 5.55 17.35 3.13
CA ASP A 691 4.75 18.49 2.67
C ASP A 691 4.98 18.74 1.18
N ALA A 692 6.22 18.60 0.71
CA ALA A 692 6.58 18.68 -0.70
C ALA A 692 7.30 17.41 -1.16
N ILE A 693 6.94 16.90 -2.34
CA ILE A 693 7.60 15.78 -3.02
C ILE A 693 8.07 16.23 -4.40
N VAL A 694 9.32 15.89 -4.71
CA VAL A 694 9.89 15.99 -6.05
C VAL A 694 10.04 14.58 -6.62
N ILE A 695 9.45 14.31 -7.78
CA ILE A 695 9.59 13.04 -8.49
C ILE A 695 10.47 13.28 -9.71
N THR A 696 11.50 12.45 -9.89
CA THR A 696 12.33 12.46 -11.09
C THR A 696 12.14 11.16 -11.86
N THR A 697 11.98 11.23 -13.17
CA THR A 697 11.77 10.05 -14.03
C THR A 697 13.08 9.34 -14.36
N VAL A 698 14.20 10.06 -14.35
CA VAL A 698 15.55 9.61 -14.68
C VAL A 698 15.73 9.31 -16.17
N ASP A 699 14.85 8.49 -16.75
CA ASP A 699 14.93 8.04 -18.13
C ASP A 699 14.68 9.22 -19.10
N ASP A 700 15.35 9.22 -20.24
CA ASP A 700 15.14 10.22 -21.30
C ASP A 700 13.79 9.98 -22.00
N GLU A 701 13.39 8.72 -22.12
CA GLU A 701 12.08 8.23 -22.50
C GLU A 701 11.67 7.20 -21.43
N VAL A 702 10.49 7.36 -20.81
CA VAL A 702 10.07 6.51 -19.70
C VAL A 702 9.94 5.06 -20.13
N THR A 703 10.35 4.16 -19.23
CA THR A 703 10.29 2.70 -19.39
C THR A 703 9.14 2.13 -18.62
N ASP A 704 8.77 0.86 -18.86
CA ASP A 704 7.76 0.13 -18.08
C ASP A 704 8.02 0.18 -16.56
N PHE A 705 9.28 0.33 -16.16
CA PHE A 705 9.65 0.41 -14.75
C PHE A 705 9.49 1.83 -14.18
N SER A 706 9.97 2.86 -14.88
CA SER A 706 9.85 4.25 -14.41
C SER A 706 8.43 4.81 -14.55
N ASP A 707 7.61 4.21 -15.43
CA ASP A 707 6.19 4.56 -15.67
C ASP A 707 5.21 3.57 -15.01
N ASP A 708 5.69 2.69 -14.11
CA ASP A 708 4.84 1.71 -13.43
C ASP A 708 3.72 2.40 -12.64
N PRO A 709 2.43 2.08 -12.90
CA PRO A 709 1.29 2.76 -12.28
C PRO A 709 1.25 2.61 -10.76
N TYR A 710 1.75 1.50 -10.21
CA TYR A 710 1.78 1.28 -8.77
C TYR A 710 2.86 2.14 -8.10
N LEU A 711 4.04 2.26 -8.75
CA LEU A 711 5.12 3.14 -8.30
C LEU A 711 4.65 4.60 -8.30
N LEU A 712 4.04 5.03 -9.41
CA LEU A 712 3.59 6.41 -9.59
C LEU A 712 2.48 6.77 -8.58
N ASN A 713 1.48 5.91 -8.40
CA ASN A 713 0.41 6.13 -7.42
C ASN A 713 0.97 6.28 -5.98
N VAL A 714 1.94 5.45 -5.61
CA VAL A 714 2.59 5.56 -4.30
C VAL A 714 3.38 6.86 -4.21
N ALA A 715 4.20 7.20 -5.21
CA ALA A 715 5.04 8.41 -5.19
C ALA A 715 4.23 9.70 -5.06
N ILE A 716 3.19 9.88 -5.90
CA ILE A 716 2.31 11.06 -5.88
C ILE A 716 1.62 11.20 -4.52
N SER A 717 1.08 10.11 -3.99
CA SER A 717 0.34 10.12 -2.72
C SER A 717 1.21 10.34 -1.47
N ARG A 718 2.53 10.53 -1.62
CA ARG A 718 3.44 10.96 -0.53
C ARG A 718 3.39 12.47 -0.31
N ALA A 719 3.02 13.25 -1.32
CA ALA A 719 2.93 14.69 -1.26
C ALA A 719 1.66 15.15 -0.52
N LYS A 720 1.81 15.94 0.53
CA LYS A 720 0.66 16.52 1.23
C LYS A 720 0.20 17.82 0.58
N LYS A 721 1.11 18.74 0.27
CA LYS A 721 0.81 20.11 -0.17
C LYS A 721 1.33 20.41 -1.57
N LYS A 722 2.55 19.96 -1.92
CA LYS A 722 3.20 20.29 -3.19
C LYS A 722 3.78 19.04 -3.86
N LEU A 723 3.60 18.94 -5.16
CA LEU A 723 4.17 17.91 -6.02
C LEU A 723 4.87 18.55 -7.20
N CYS A 724 6.18 18.33 -7.32
CA CYS A 724 6.98 18.74 -8.47
C CYS A 724 7.44 17.50 -9.24
N LEU A 725 7.27 17.52 -10.55
CA LEU A 725 7.71 16.45 -11.45
C LEU A 725 8.87 16.97 -12.32
N VAL A 726 9.98 16.25 -12.35
CA VAL A 726 11.12 16.55 -13.24
C VAL A 726 11.21 15.45 -14.28
N VAL A 727 10.99 15.82 -15.53
CA VAL A 727 10.94 14.91 -16.69
C VAL A 727 11.94 15.33 -17.76
N SER A 728 12.27 14.41 -18.67
CA SER A 728 13.02 14.75 -19.88
C SER A 728 12.17 15.62 -20.80
N GLY A 729 12.82 16.54 -21.53
CA GLY A 729 12.17 17.29 -22.63
C GLY A 729 11.90 16.44 -23.86
N ASN A 730 12.46 15.23 -23.94
CA ASN A 730 12.19 14.31 -25.04
C ASN A 730 10.71 13.93 -25.09
N GLU A 731 10.21 13.63 -26.30
CA GLU A 731 8.84 13.15 -26.45
C GLU A 731 8.65 11.83 -25.70
N GLN A 732 7.58 11.77 -24.91
CA GLN A 732 7.24 10.59 -24.12
C GLN A 732 6.23 9.71 -24.86
N PRO A 733 6.19 8.37 -24.61
CA PRO A 733 5.21 7.47 -25.21
C PRO A 733 3.78 7.97 -25.00
N ALA A 734 2.93 7.80 -26.02
CA ALA A 734 1.57 8.36 -26.06
C ALA A 734 0.66 7.82 -24.93
N ASP A 735 0.91 6.60 -24.50
CA ASP A 735 0.13 5.84 -23.50
C ASP A 735 0.81 5.79 -22.11
N SER A 736 1.82 6.64 -21.87
CA SER A 736 2.53 6.67 -20.60
C SER A 736 1.73 7.38 -19.49
N ASN A 737 1.84 6.86 -18.26
CA ASN A 737 1.23 7.46 -17.07
C ASN A 737 1.85 8.83 -16.73
N ILE A 738 3.15 8.99 -17.00
CA ILE A 738 3.86 10.26 -16.80
C ILE A 738 3.33 11.32 -17.77
N LYS A 739 3.07 10.98 -19.05
CA LYS A 739 2.47 11.90 -20.00
C LYS A 739 1.06 12.33 -19.57
N ASP A 740 0.25 11.40 -19.06
CA ASP A 740 -1.06 11.71 -18.50
C ASP A 740 -0.97 12.64 -17.27
N LEU A 741 0.04 12.46 -16.41
CA LEU A 741 0.26 13.34 -15.26
C LEU A 741 0.66 14.76 -15.72
N VAL A 742 1.54 14.88 -16.72
CA VAL A 742 1.92 16.19 -17.30
C VAL A 742 0.68 16.87 -17.89
N ALA A 743 -0.10 16.14 -18.71
CA ALA A 743 -1.33 16.67 -19.31
C ALA A 743 -2.37 17.07 -18.25
N TYR A 744 -2.49 16.32 -17.15
CA TYR A 744 -3.34 16.68 -16.02
C TYR A 744 -2.89 18.00 -15.36
N ILE A 745 -1.59 18.19 -15.17
CA ILE A 745 -1.03 19.40 -14.58
C ILE A 745 -1.29 20.61 -15.50
N GLU A 746 -1.07 20.46 -16.82
CA GLU A 746 -1.38 21.47 -17.84
C GLU A 746 -2.89 21.80 -17.86
N TYR A 747 -3.75 20.80 -17.79
CA TYR A 747 -5.21 20.98 -17.81
C TYR A 747 -5.71 21.84 -16.65
N TYR A 748 -5.12 21.71 -15.46
CA TYR A 748 -5.44 22.55 -14.32
C TYR A 748 -4.69 23.90 -14.29
N ASN A 749 -4.06 24.31 -15.40
CA ASN A 749 -3.31 25.55 -15.57
C ASN A 749 -2.15 25.75 -14.57
N PHE A 750 -1.52 24.66 -14.16
CA PHE A 750 -0.28 24.74 -13.39
C PHE A 750 0.95 24.84 -14.29
N ASP A 751 2.05 25.31 -13.72
CA ASP A 751 3.27 25.59 -14.46
C ASP A 751 3.91 24.31 -15.02
N VAL A 752 4.08 24.29 -16.34
CA VAL A 752 5.02 23.42 -17.03
C VAL A 752 6.18 24.29 -17.52
N VAL A 753 7.31 24.15 -16.86
CA VAL A 753 8.49 24.98 -17.05
C VAL A 753 9.53 24.23 -17.85
N ASP A 754 9.92 24.79 -18.99
CA ASP A 754 11.10 24.31 -19.68
C ASP A 754 12.33 24.88 -18.96
N SER A 755 13.20 24.00 -18.51
CA SER A 755 14.41 24.37 -17.77
C SER A 755 15.32 25.23 -18.62
N GLU A 756 15.81 26.33 -18.04
CA GLU A 756 16.82 27.18 -18.67
C GLU A 756 18.25 26.62 -18.51
N LEU A 757 18.39 25.49 -17.84
CA LEU A 757 19.68 24.89 -17.59
C LEU A 757 20.17 24.08 -18.80
N TYR A 758 21.12 24.66 -19.51
CA TYR A 758 21.75 24.04 -20.67
C TYR A 758 23.21 23.69 -20.37
N SER A 759 23.75 22.79 -21.17
CA SER A 759 25.18 22.47 -21.23
C SER A 759 25.73 22.72 -22.63
N VAL A 760 26.95 23.25 -22.73
CA VAL A 760 27.64 23.30 -24.01
C VAL A 760 27.85 21.89 -24.60
N PHE A 761 27.87 20.87 -23.74
CA PHE A 761 28.01 19.47 -24.16
C PHE A 761 26.73 18.87 -24.74
N ASP A 762 25.56 19.53 -24.62
CA ASP A 762 24.35 19.13 -25.32
C ASP A 762 24.54 19.08 -26.83
N LEU A 763 25.43 19.95 -27.35
CA LEU A 763 25.80 19.94 -28.74
C LEU A 763 26.53 18.64 -29.21
N LEU A 764 26.95 17.80 -28.29
CA LEU A 764 27.53 16.47 -28.61
C LEU A 764 26.44 15.46 -29.00
N TYR A 765 25.17 15.68 -28.64
CA TYR A 765 24.10 14.79 -29.00
C TYR A 765 23.75 14.81 -30.47
N GLN A 766 23.27 13.69 -31.01
CA GLN A 766 23.06 13.49 -32.42
C GLN A 766 22.06 14.50 -33.04
N GLN A 767 21.02 14.85 -32.30
CA GLN A 767 20.01 15.83 -32.75
C GLN A 767 20.57 17.24 -32.96
N TYR A 768 21.66 17.60 -32.27
CA TYR A 768 22.29 18.91 -32.38
C TYR A 768 23.52 18.92 -33.31
N THR A 769 23.69 17.90 -34.15
CA THR A 769 24.86 17.78 -35.04
C THR A 769 25.06 19.00 -35.91
N GLN A 770 23.98 19.57 -36.46
CA GLN A 770 24.10 20.76 -37.31
C GLN A 770 24.51 21.99 -36.50
N GLN A 771 23.90 22.24 -35.35
CA GLN A 771 24.24 23.32 -34.43
C GLN A 771 25.70 23.19 -33.94
N ARG A 772 26.13 21.99 -33.64
CA ARG A 772 27.51 21.68 -33.27
C ARG A 772 28.48 22.08 -34.39
N LEU A 773 28.20 21.68 -35.62
CA LEU A 773 29.06 22.03 -36.78
C LEU A 773 29.12 23.54 -37.00
N GLU A 774 27.98 24.22 -36.94
CA GLU A 774 27.90 25.67 -37.05
C GLU A 774 28.66 26.40 -35.94
N PHE A 775 28.53 25.92 -34.70
CA PHE A 775 29.23 26.46 -33.54
C PHE A 775 30.74 26.28 -33.66
N LEU A 776 31.21 25.06 -33.99
CA LEU A 776 32.63 24.76 -34.12
C LEU A 776 33.27 25.44 -35.34
N GLN A 777 32.54 25.70 -36.42
CA GLN A 777 33.05 26.44 -37.58
C GLN A 777 33.45 27.88 -37.27
N LYS A 778 32.83 28.52 -36.28
CA LYS A 778 33.12 29.88 -35.83
C LYS A 778 34.41 29.96 -34.97
N HIS A 779 34.96 28.83 -34.53
CA HIS A 779 36.06 28.77 -33.56
C HIS A 779 37.21 27.93 -34.10
N LYS A 780 38.40 28.16 -33.57
CA LYS A 780 39.60 27.38 -33.92
C LYS A 780 39.55 26.02 -33.21
N ARG A 781 39.70 24.96 -33.97
CA ARG A 781 39.86 23.62 -33.41
C ARG A 781 41.21 23.48 -32.68
N ILE A 782 41.20 22.98 -31.42
CA ILE A 782 42.35 22.88 -30.52
C ILE A 782 42.64 21.44 -30.13
N SER A 783 41.67 20.50 -30.24
CA SER A 783 41.78 19.13 -29.83
C SER A 783 41.12 18.18 -30.85
N GLU A 784 41.45 16.90 -30.73
CA GLU A 784 40.76 15.84 -31.47
C GLU A 784 39.33 15.59 -30.89
N TYR A 785 39.10 15.94 -29.64
CA TYR A 785 37.85 15.74 -28.94
C TYR A 785 36.90 16.97 -29.11
N ASP A 786 35.70 16.71 -29.57
CA ASP A 786 34.71 17.79 -29.75
C ASP A 786 34.28 18.43 -28.42
N SER A 787 34.28 17.68 -27.30
CA SER A 787 33.96 18.20 -25.96
C SER A 787 34.95 19.32 -25.55
N GLU A 788 36.25 19.12 -25.75
CA GLU A 788 37.25 20.13 -25.47
C GLU A 788 37.13 21.34 -26.44
N ASN A 789 36.80 21.09 -27.73
CA ASN A 789 36.59 22.15 -28.68
C ASN A 789 35.39 23.02 -28.35
N LEU A 790 34.28 22.39 -27.93
CA LEU A 790 33.05 23.07 -27.50
C LEU A 790 33.31 23.91 -26.23
N MET A 791 33.99 23.34 -25.23
CA MET A 791 34.30 24.07 -24.00
C MET A 791 35.23 25.24 -24.24
N TYR A 792 36.26 25.07 -25.08
CA TYR A 792 37.17 26.18 -25.47
C TYR A 792 36.44 27.32 -26.12
N ALA A 793 35.56 26.99 -27.07
CA ALA A 793 34.75 27.99 -27.78
C ALA A 793 33.86 28.76 -26.81
N ALA A 794 33.16 28.02 -25.91
CA ALA A 794 32.28 28.61 -24.90
C ALA A 794 33.06 29.54 -23.93
N ILE A 795 34.23 29.10 -23.44
CA ILE A 795 35.09 29.93 -22.59
C ILE A 795 35.51 31.20 -23.32
N LEU A 796 35.93 31.12 -24.59
CA LEU A 796 36.32 32.28 -25.38
C LEU A 796 35.16 33.27 -25.56
N ASP A 797 33.95 32.80 -25.87
CA ASP A 797 32.80 33.65 -26.04
C ASP A 797 32.42 34.31 -24.70
N MET A 798 32.43 33.57 -23.59
CA MET A 798 32.23 34.11 -22.25
C MET A 798 33.26 35.21 -21.88
N LEU A 799 34.55 34.98 -22.16
CA LEU A 799 35.58 35.96 -21.86
C LEU A 799 35.47 37.21 -22.75
N ARG A 800 34.90 37.12 -23.96
CA ARG A 800 34.58 38.26 -24.83
C ARG A 800 33.44 39.11 -24.29
N GLU A 801 32.49 38.49 -23.60
CA GLU A 801 31.38 39.17 -22.89
C GLU A 801 31.86 39.95 -21.66
N MET A 802 33.07 39.69 -21.17
CA MET A 802 33.65 40.30 -19.96
C MET A 802 34.99 41.05 -20.29
N PRO A 803 34.98 42.05 -21.19
CA PRO A 803 36.18 42.70 -21.69
C PRO A 803 36.92 43.50 -20.62
N GLU A 804 36.26 43.91 -19.55
CA GLU A 804 36.81 44.58 -18.39
C GLU A 804 37.81 43.75 -17.60
N LEU A 805 37.69 42.42 -17.67
CA LEU A 805 38.62 41.52 -17.00
C LEU A 805 39.83 41.21 -17.91
N PRO A 806 41.06 41.42 -17.44
CA PRO A 806 42.27 41.14 -18.23
C PRO A 806 42.59 39.64 -18.27
N LEU A 807 41.56 38.82 -18.63
CA LEU A 807 41.69 37.36 -18.64
C LEU A 807 41.96 36.82 -20.06
N ASN A 808 42.56 35.67 -20.14
CA ASN A 808 42.69 34.87 -21.35
C ASN A 808 42.76 33.40 -21.00
N VAL A 809 42.52 32.51 -21.97
CA VAL A 809 42.56 31.08 -21.81
C VAL A 809 43.67 30.45 -22.65
N ILE A 810 44.36 29.48 -22.11
CA ILE A 810 45.31 28.62 -22.82
C ILE A 810 44.91 27.13 -22.62
N CYS A 811 45.08 26.35 -23.71
CA CYS A 811 44.74 24.93 -23.74
C CYS A 811 45.95 24.06 -23.43
N HIS A 812 45.70 22.84 -22.84
CA HIS A 812 46.70 21.80 -22.58
C HIS A 812 47.92 22.33 -21.86
N GLN A 813 47.72 23.19 -20.86
CA GLN A 813 48.77 23.77 -20.06
C GLN A 813 49.46 22.73 -19.22
N LYS A 814 50.74 22.52 -19.43
CA LYS A 814 51.55 21.54 -18.71
C LYS A 814 51.70 21.89 -17.21
N VAL A 815 51.40 20.97 -16.32
CA VAL A 815 51.44 21.18 -14.84
C VAL A 815 52.86 21.58 -14.40
N ARG A 816 53.90 21.00 -14.96
CA ARG A 816 55.32 21.33 -14.70
C ARG A 816 55.69 22.78 -14.98
N LEU A 817 54.93 23.47 -15.83
CA LEU A 817 55.16 24.90 -16.13
C LEU A 817 54.39 25.83 -15.19
N LEU A 818 53.36 25.33 -14.56
CA LEU A 818 52.55 26.05 -13.56
C LEU A 818 53.21 25.93 -12.16
N ILE A 819 53.60 24.74 -11.82
CA ILE A 819 54.17 24.41 -10.51
C ILE A 819 55.71 24.25 -10.68
N ARG A 820 56.46 25.34 -10.45
CA ARG A 820 57.92 25.39 -10.60
C ARG A 820 58.66 25.09 -9.30
N ASP A 821 58.03 25.42 -8.17
CA ASP A 821 58.54 25.11 -6.87
C ASP A 821 57.88 23.79 -6.37
N HIS A 822 58.65 22.78 -6.08
CA HIS A 822 58.20 21.47 -5.69
C HIS A 822 58.30 21.21 -4.17
N ALA A 823 58.59 22.24 -3.37
CA ALA A 823 58.81 22.10 -1.94
C ALA A 823 57.56 21.59 -1.15
N LYS A 824 56.37 21.79 -1.70
CA LYS A 824 55.09 21.37 -1.08
C LYS A 824 54.61 19.97 -1.54
N LEU A 825 55.35 19.32 -2.46
CA LEU A 825 54.93 18.05 -3.07
C LEU A 825 55.66 16.86 -2.42
N THR A 826 54.96 15.76 -2.29
CA THR A 826 55.57 14.45 -2.03
C THR A 826 56.33 13.95 -3.26
N ASP A 827 57.14 12.90 -3.09
CA ASP A 827 57.93 12.32 -4.21
C ASP A 827 57.02 11.78 -5.31
N GLU A 828 55.85 11.29 -4.99
CA GLU A 828 54.89 10.76 -5.93
C GLU A 828 54.17 11.89 -6.69
N GLU A 829 53.70 12.91 -5.99
CA GLU A 829 53.12 14.11 -6.57
C GLU A 829 54.13 14.86 -7.45
N CYS A 830 55.38 14.93 -7.05
CA CYS A 830 56.45 15.57 -7.83
C CYS A 830 56.64 14.82 -9.15
N ARG A 831 56.68 13.49 -9.11
CA ARG A 831 56.82 12.66 -10.32
C ARG A 831 55.62 12.88 -11.25
N TYR A 832 54.40 12.99 -10.70
CA TYR A 832 53.18 13.23 -11.46
C TYR A 832 53.17 14.65 -12.07
N ALA A 833 53.46 15.68 -11.29
CA ALA A 833 53.46 17.08 -11.73
C ALA A 833 54.50 17.37 -12.80
N THR A 834 55.72 16.73 -12.71
CA THR A 834 56.83 16.93 -13.68
C THR A 834 56.70 16.07 -14.93
N HIS A 835 55.76 15.11 -14.96
CA HIS A 835 55.57 14.21 -16.10
C HIS A 835 55.18 15.02 -17.38
N PRO A 836 55.85 14.74 -18.53
CA PRO A 836 55.62 15.53 -19.78
C PRO A 836 54.20 15.54 -20.28
N ASN A 837 53.38 14.51 -19.98
CA ASN A 837 52.01 14.40 -20.45
C ASN A 837 51.00 14.97 -19.47
N THR A 838 51.38 15.29 -18.23
CA THR A 838 50.42 15.88 -17.27
C THR A 838 50.16 17.35 -17.63
N HIS A 839 48.90 17.64 -17.89
CA HIS A 839 48.40 18.98 -18.25
C HIS A 839 46.99 19.19 -17.66
N VAL A 840 46.55 20.45 -17.66
CA VAL A 840 45.12 20.79 -17.49
C VAL A 840 44.56 21.11 -18.86
N ASP A 841 43.29 20.80 -19.10
CA ASP A 841 42.67 21.04 -20.42
C ASP A 841 42.63 22.52 -20.75
N PHE A 842 42.26 23.35 -19.79
CA PHE A 842 42.21 24.80 -19.93
C PHE A 842 42.77 25.48 -18.68
N LEU A 843 43.48 26.57 -18.88
CA LEU A 843 43.90 27.48 -17.84
C LEU A 843 43.47 28.91 -18.20
N ILE A 844 42.58 29.47 -17.37
CA ILE A 844 42.29 30.90 -17.42
C ILE A 844 43.36 31.61 -16.59
N TYR A 845 43.97 32.63 -17.17
CA TYR A 845 45.05 33.37 -16.53
C TYR A 845 44.90 34.88 -16.78
N ASN A 846 45.50 35.69 -15.91
CA ASN A 846 45.55 37.13 -16.07
C ASN A 846 46.54 37.51 -17.16
N ARG A 847 46.14 38.25 -18.20
CA ARG A 847 46.98 38.65 -19.31
C ARG A 847 48.19 39.54 -18.92
N ILE A 848 47.98 40.35 -17.85
CA ILE A 848 48.96 41.35 -17.38
C ILE A 848 50.00 40.66 -16.50
N THR A 849 49.55 40.01 -15.42
CA THR A 849 50.41 39.40 -14.40
C THR A 849 50.94 38.03 -14.76
N LYS A 850 50.31 37.36 -15.74
CA LYS A 850 50.55 35.94 -16.10
C LYS A 850 50.24 34.96 -15.01
N ALA A 851 49.57 35.42 -13.95
CA ALA A 851 49.15 34.54 -12.85
C ALA A 851 48.02 33.60 -13.27
N PRO A 852 48.01 32.31 -12.86
CA PRO A 852 46.86 31.42 -13.04
C PRO A 852 45.68 31.93 -12.23
N VAL A 853 44.46 31.87 -12.79
CA VAL A 853 43.22 32.29 -12.13
C VAL A 853 42.32 31.09 -11.87
N LEU A 854 42.13 30.23 -12.88
CA LEU A 854 41.29 29.05 -12.79
C LEU A 854 41.79 27.98 -13.76
N ALA A 855 42.04 26.80 -13.27
CA ALA A 855 42.30 25.61 -14.07
C ALA A 855 40.97 24.86 -14.30
N ILE A 856 40.73 24.31 -15.47
CA ILE A 856 39.51 23.62 -15.86
C ILE A 856 39.87 22.26 -16.47
N GLU A 857 39.23 21.22 -16.05
CA GLU A 857 39.24 19.87 -16.63
C GLU A 857 37.89 19.52 -17.18
N VAL A 858 37.84 18.89 -18.35
CA VAL A 858 36.65 18.35 -18.98
C VAL A 858 36.61 16.85 -18.81
N ASP A 859 35.85 16.37 -17.84
CA ASP A 859 35.82 14.96 -17.48
C ASP A 859 34.80 14.18 -18.31
N GLY A 860 35.29 13.26 -19.16
CA GLY A 860 34.45 12.34 -19.93
C GLY A 860 33.88 11.24 -19.05
N PHE A 861 32.57 11.03 -19.06
CA PHE A 861 31.84 10.08 -18.18
C PHE A 861 32.43 8.67 -18.12
N HIS A 862 33.02 8.15 -19.17
CA HIS A 862 33.51 6.77 -19.23
C HIS A 862 34.86 6.53 -18.54
N TYR A 863 35.61 7.56 -18.25
CA TYR A 863 37.01 7.45 -17.80
C TYR A 863 37.20 7.62 -16.30
N HIS A 864 36.22 8.14 -15.55
CA HIS A 864 36.36 8.56 -14.15
C HIS A 864 35.54 7.70 -13.13
N LYS A 865 35.46 6.35 -13.36
CA LYS A 865 34.84 5.46 -12.36
C LYS A 865 35.73 5.31 -11.14
N GLU A 866 35.12 5.41 -9.93
CA GLU A 866 35.80 5.14 -8.63
C GLU A 866 36.54 3.81 -8.67
N GLY A 867 37.83 3.81 -8.18
CA GLY A 867 38.66 2.62 -8.16
C GLY A 867 39.52 2.39 -9.43
N THR A 868 39.53 3.34 -10.37
CA THR A 868 40.42 3.27 -11.54
C THR A 868 41.72 4.03 -11.30
N ARG A 869 42.78 3.66 -11.98
CA ARG A 869 44.07 4.42 -12.02
C ARG A 869 43.87 5.89 -12.40
N GLN A 870 42.85 6.21 -13.15
CA GLN A 870 42.52 7.57 -13.56
C GLN A 870 41.94 8.36 -12.37
N ALA A 871 41.03 7.79 -11.57
CA ALA A 871 40.51 8.44 -10.36
C ALA A 871 41.63 8.77 -9.34
N GLU A 872 42.64 7.91 -9.20
CA GLU A 872 43.81 8.19 -8.35
C GLU A 872 44.62 9.38 -8.87
N ARG A 873 44.82 9.47 -10.19
CA ARG A 873 45.55 10.59 -10.84
C ARG A 873 44.77 11.90 -10.71
N ASP A 874 43.44 11.85 -10.83
CA ASP A 874 42.58 12.99 -10.70
C ASP A 874 42.61 13.54 -9.27
N HIS A 875 42.56 12.67 -8.28
CA HIS A 875 42.69 13.06 -6.87
C HIS A 875 44.07 13.68 -6.59
N MET A 876 45.14 13.09 -7.12
CA MET A 876 46.49 13.62 -6.98
C MET A 876 46.61 15.02 -7.63
N LYS A 877 45.98 15.25 -8.80
CA LYS A 877 45.93 16.56 -9.44
C LYS A 877 45.22 17.59 -8.56
N ASP A 878 44.08 17.21 -7.98
CA ASP A 878 43.28 18.07 -7.11
C ASP A 878 44.09 18.49 -5.87
N GLU A 879 44.78 17.53 -5.22
CA GLU A 879 45.65 17.82 -4.07
C GLU A 879 46.82 18.75 -4.42
N ILE A 880 47.46 18.53 -5.57
CA ILE A 880 48.57 19.37 -6.04
C ILE A 880 48.08 20.79 -6.24
N PHE A 881 46.95 21.02 -6.96
CA PHE A 881 46.43 22.36 -7.22
C PHE A 881 46.00 23.07 -5.93
N ALA A 882 45.36 22.34 -4.99
CA ALA A 882 44.98 22.87 -3.67
C ALA A 882 46.23 23.35 -2.87
N LYS A 883 47.34 22.62 -2.86
CA LYS A 883 48.58 23.00 -2.18
C LYS A 883 49.20 24.31 -2.70
N TYR A 884 49.00 24.61 -3.97
CA TYR A 884 49.49 25.84 -4.61
C TYR A 884 48.41 26.93 -4.78
N GLU A 885 47.26 26.76 -4.14
CA GLU A 885 46.16 27.73 -4.13
C GLU A 885 45.68 28.13 -5.54
N ILE A 886 45.79 27.19 -6.50
CA ILE A 886 45.26 27.36 -7.85
C ILE A 886 43.88 26.71 -7.92
N PRO A 887 42.76 27.46 -8.08
CA PRO A 887 41.46 26.87 -8.19
C PRO A 887 41.38 25.91 -9.40
N LEU A 888 40.89 24.69 -9.16
CA LEU A 888 40.65 23.68 -10.18
C LEU A 888 39.15 23.36 -10.25
N LEU A 889 38.57 23.56 -11.43
CA LEU A 889 37.16 23.24 -11.70
C LEU A 889 37.07 22.02 -12.63
N ARG A 890 36.36 21.00 -12.20
CA ARG A 890 36.07 19.83 -13.02
C ARG A 890 34.66 19.94 -13.60
N LEU A 891 34.55 19.76 -14.93
CA LEU A 891 33.32 19.87 -15.67
C LEU A 891 33.01 18.55 -16.38
N PRO A 892 32.13 17.71 -15.76
CA PRO A 892 31.75 16.44 -16.38
C PRO A 892 30.89 16.71 -17.62
N THR A 893 31.11 15.97 -18.70
CA THR A 893 30.40 16.11 -19.98
C THR A 893 28.91 15.76 -19.91
N ASN A 894 28.45 15.20 -18.81
CA ASN A 894 27.03 14.93 -18.50
C ASN A 894 26.43 15.94 -17.51
N GLY A 895 27.17 16.95 -17.09
CA GLY A 895 26.74 18.01 -16.21
C GLY A 895 26.01 19.13 -16.96
N SER A 896 25.78 20.25 -16.26
CA SER A 896 25.14 21.42 -16.81
C SER A 896 25.59 22.70 -16.12
N GLY A 897 25.33 23.85 -16.76
CA GLY A 897 25.61 25.16 -16.21
C GLY A 897 27.09 25.48 -16.12
N GLU A 898 27.93 24.97 -17.04
CA GLU A 898 29.39 25.15 -17.04
C GLU A 898 29.78 26.63 -17.00
N MET A 899 29.12 27.44 -17.79
CA MET A 899 29.43 28.89 -17.88
C MET A 899 29.10 29.61 -16.58
N GLN A 900 27.99 29.26 -15.91
CA GLN A 900 27.62 29.81 -14.60
C GLN A 900 28.63 29.41 -13.53
N LYS A 901 29.09 28.14 -13.53
CA LYS A 901 30.11 27.65 -12.62
C LYS A 901 31.44 28.34 -12.79
N ILE A 902 31.87 28.55 -14.06
CA ILE A 902 33.10 29.28 -14.36
C ILE A 902 32.98 30.74 -13.92
N LYS A 903 31.89 31.44 -14.29
CA LYS A 903 31.62 32.81 -13.88
C LYS A 903 31.64 32.97 -12.34
N ALA A 904 31.01 32.07 -11.60
CA ALA A 904 30.99 32.09 -10.15
C ALA A 904 32.41 31.95 -9.54
N MET A 905 33.29 31.15 -10.12
CA MET A 905 34.67 31.00 -9.71
C MET A 905 35.55 32.23 -10.08
N LEU A 906 35.16 32.99 -11.08
CA LEU A 906 35.86 34.20 -11.48
C LEU A 906 35.39 35.44 -10.71
N CYS A 907 34.18 35.45 -10.14
CA CYS A 907 33.63 36.58 -9.39
C CYS A 907 34.49 37.07 -8.19
N PRO A 908 35.20 36.20 -7.42
CA PRO A 908 36.10 36.69 -6.37
C PRO A 908 37.30 37.51 -6.84
N VAL A 909 37.60 37.48 -8.14
CA VAL A 909 38.71 38.21 -8.80
C VAL A 909 38.28 39.61 -9.22
N ILE A 910 36.98 39.96 -9.11
CA ILE A 910 36.49 41.29 -9.40
C ILE A 910 36.64 42.13 -8.12
N PRO A 911 37.50 43.17 -8.08
CA PRO A 911 37.44 44.16 -6.98
C PRO A 911 36.06 44.81 -6.99
N GLN A 912 35.36 44.84 -5.90
CA GLN A 912 34.11 45.57 -5.69
C GLN A 912 34.31 47.05 -5.96
#